data_99d708331054d52221ad5f8f742ea28c
#
_entry.id   99d708331054d52221ad5f8f742ea28c
#
_cell.length_a   1.000
_cell.length_b   1.000
_cell.length_c   1.000
_cell.angle_alpha   90.00
_cell.angle_beta   90.00
_cell.angle_gamma   90.00
#
_symmetry.space_group_name_H-M   'P 1'
#
loop_
_entity.id
_entity.type
_entity.pdbx_description
1 polymer ?
#
loop_
_entity_poly.entity_id
_entity_poly.type
_entity_poly.pdbx_seq_one_letter_code
_entity_poly.pdbx_strand_id
1 'polypeptide(L)'
;MKRRRTTLLAATALLAAALTTLPAGPAGADEVEQVKNGTFDTTTDPWWTTSNVTAGLSGGQLCADVPGGTTNRWDAAVGQNDIALVKGESYKFGFTASGSPEGHVARAIVGLSVAPYDTYYEVSPELSVSGNSYAYTFTSPVDTTQGQVAFQLGGSADAWHFCMDDVSLLGGVPPLVYQPDTGPRVRVNQVAYLPGGPKNATLVTGSMSKLPWQLRNADGAVAAHGWTVPRGTDVSSGQNVQSIDFGSYRGRGEGFTLVADGETSRPFDIGTADYERLRLDSLKYYYTQRSGIEIRDDLRPGYARPAGHVNVAPNQGDANVPCRPGVCDYTLDVTGGWYDAGDHGKYVINGGISTWELLSTYERSRLARTGSPSRLRDGTLAIPESGNKVPDVLDEARWELEFLLKMQVPDGQPLAGMAHSKVHDEQWTGLPLLPSQDPQKRELHRPTTQATLNLAATAAQAARLYRPYDREFAAKALKAAEKAWAAAVAHPEVYPDPNDGTGGGAYPDDNATDEFYWAAAELYLTTGEKQFADYVVNSPLNTADIFGSLGFDWARTAALGRLDLATVPSRLPGRDKVRRSVIEGADTYLATLRNQPYGMPYAPPDNVYDWGSNSQILNNAHVIATAYDLTGASKYRDGALQSMDYVLGRNALNISYVTGYGEVNSHNEHSRWYAHELDPNLPNPPKGTLAGGANSSIQDPYAQSKLHGCVGQFCYIDDIQSWSTNETAINWNAALAWMASFAADQA
;
A
#
# COMPACT_ATOMS: atom_id res chain seq x y z
N MET A 1 -39.38 91.07 -4.95
CA MET A 1 -38.51 92.24 -4.66
C MET A 1 -37.08 91.81 -4.53
N LYS A 2 -36.18 92.50 -5.38
CA LYS A 2 -34.72 92.70 -5.19
C LYS A 2 -33.85 91.42 -5.17
N ARG A 3 -32.75 91.28 -5.88
CA ARG A 3 -32.07 92.01 -6.96
C ARG A 3 -30.97 91.01 -7.48
N ARG A 4 -30.79 91.01 -8.78
CA ARG A 4 -29.65 90.38 -9.46
C ARG A 4 -28.31 90.98 -8.99
N ARG A 5 -27.27 90.20 -8.88
CA ARG A 5 -25.90 90.64 -9.23
C ARG A 5 -25.17 89.52 -9.98
N THR A 6 -24.86 89.82 -11.18
CA THR A 6 -23.96 89.14 -12.12
C THR A 6 -22.55 89.40 -11.69
N THR A 7 -21.71 88.44 -11.69
CA THR A 7 -20.25 88.63 -11.73
C THR A 7 -19.66 87.62 -12.72
N LEU A 8 -19.05 88.14 -13.73
CA LEU A 8 -18.16 87.43 -14.68
C LEU A 8 -16.92 86.95 -13.88
N LEU A 9 -16.52 85.73 -14.17
CA LEU A 9 -15.16 85.28 -13.92
C LEU A 9 -14.63 84.44 -15.08
N ALA A 10 -13.43 84.75 -15.47
CA ALA A 10 -12.69 84.28 -16.65
C ALA A 10 -12.49 82.77 -16.65
N ALA A 11 -12.58 82.20 -17.83
CA ALA A 11 -12.18 80.86 -18.15
C ALA A 11 -10.63 80.75 -18.23
N THR A 12 -10.03 80.04 -17.32
CA THR A 12 -8.64 79.55 -17.46
C THR A 12 -8.74 78.07 -17.85
N ALA A 13 -8.38 77.77 -19.06
CA ALA A 13 -8.25 76.39 -19.57
C ALA A 13 -7.03 75.74 -18.91
N LEU A 14 -7.23 74.75 -18.03
CA LEU A 14 -6.22 73.80 -17.58
C LEU A 14 -6.33 72.60 -18.51
N LEU A 15 -5.30 72.39 -19.36
CA LEU A 15 -4.99 71.14 -20.04
C LEU A 15 -4.67 70.09 -18.94
N ALA A 16 -5.61 69.23 -18.63
CA ALA A 16 -5.33 67.99 -17.88
C ALA A 16 -4.74 66.98 -18.89
N ALA A 17 -3.45 66.74 -18.82
CA ALA A 17 -2.81 65.60 -19.49
C ALA A 17 -3.35 64.31 -18.81
N ALA A 18 -4.19 63.57 -19.52
CA ALA A 18 -4.57 62.23 -19.15
C ALA A 18 -3.32 61.31 -19.25
N LEU A 19 -2.63 61.10 -18.16
CA LEU A 19 -1.74 59.94 -18.01
C LEU A 19 -2.67 58.69 -18.04
N THR A 20 -2.72 58.05 -19.18
CA THR A 20 -3.18 56.65 -19.26
C THR A 20 -2.17 55.81 -18.49
N THR A 21 -2.48 55.46 -17.26
CA THR A 21 -1.80 54.37 -16.57
C THR A 21 -2.12 53.13 -17.38
N LEU A 22 -1.13 52.65 -18.16
CA LEU A 22 -1.11 51.25 -18.61
C LEU A 22 -1.29 50.39 -17.36
N PRO A 23 -2.15 49.36 -17.40
CA PRO A 23 -2.19 48.40 -16.31
C PRO A 23 -0.76 47.86 -16.18
N ALA A 24 -0.19 47.93 -14.96
CA ALA A 24 1.00 47.21 -14.63
C ALA A 24 0.73 45.74 -14.97
N GLY A 25 1.52 45.17 -15.86
CA GLY A 25 1.52 43.74 -16.08
C GLY A 25 1.67 43.04 -14.71
N PRO A 26 1.16 41.84 -14.54
CA PRO A 26 1.35 41.12 -13.33
C PRO A 26 2.83 41.19 -12.94
N ALA A 27 3.12 41.58 -11.68
CA ALA A 27 4.46 41.51 -11.13
C ALA A 27 4.96 40.10 -11.46
N GLY A 28 6.10 39.98 -12.16
CA GLY A 28 6.62 38.68 -12.56
C GLY A 28 6.67 37.79 -11.35
N ALA A 29 6.01 36.66 -11.42
CA ALA A 29 6.22 35.57 -10.46
C ALA A 29 7.73 35.31 -10.49
N ASP A 30 8.33 35.11 -9.31
CA ASP A 30 9.73 34.75 -9.21
C ASP A 30 9.97 33.52 -10.09
N GLU A 31 10.99 33.58 -10.99
CA GLU A 31 11.32 32.46 -11.87
C GLU A 31 11.65 31.24 -11.00
N VAL A 32 11.00 30.09 -11.25
CA VAL A 32 11.12 28.88 -10.46
C VAL A 32 12.10 27.92 -11.13
N GLU A 33 13.03 27.36 -10.36
CA GLU A 33 13.89 26.28 -10.83
C GLU A 33 13.12 24.97 -10.86
N GLN A 34 13.00 24.33 -12.02
CA GLN A 34 12.30 23.08 -12.23
C GLN A 34 13.22 21.85 -12.07
N VAL A 35 14.52 22.01 -12.27
CA VAL A 35 15.54 20.97 -12.15
C VAL A 35 15.99 20.85 -10.68
N LYS A 36 16.07 19.64 -10.17
CA LYS A 36 16.62 19.34 -8.85
C LYS A 36 18.09 18.93 -8.99
N ASN A 37 18.95 19.38 -8.07
CA ASN A 37 20.33 18.96 -8.01
C ASN A 37 21.06 19.05 -9.36
N GLY A 38 20.94 20.19 -10.05
CA GLY A 38 21.65 20.43 -11.31
C GLY A 38 23.11 20.87 -11.16
N THR A 39 23.56 21.15 -9.92
CA THR A 39 24.96 21.52 -9.59
C THR A 39 25.82 20.35 -9.14
N PHE A 40 25.25 19.18 -8.93
CA PHE A 40 25.93 17.92 -8.58
C PHE A 40 26.95 18.00 -7.44
N ASP A 41 26.72 18.82 -6.42
CA ASP A 41 27.68 19.08 -5.35
C ASP A 41 28.00 17.82 -4.51
N THR A 42 27.03 16.95 -4.24
CA THR A 42 27.17 15.83 -3.30
C THR A 42 26.60 14.50 -3.78
N THR A 43 25.68 14.49 -4.74
CA THR A 43 24.98 13.29 -5.24
C THR A 43 24.58 13.49 -6.70
N THR A 44 24.27 12.38 -7.38
CA THR A 44 23.66 12.40 -8.72
C THR A 44 22.13 12.29 -8.68
N ASP A 45 21.52 12.02 -7.52
CA ASP A 45 20.06 11.93 -7.41
C ASP A 45 19.40 13.29 -7.61
N PRO A 46 18.25 13.37 -8.29
CA PRO A 46 17.40 12.30 -8.85
C PRO A 46 17.65 12.04 -10.37
N TRP A 47 18.88 12.16 -10.87
CA TRP A 47 19.21 11.96 -12.28
C TRP A 47 19.35 10.47 -12.60
N TRP A 48 18.55 9.99 -13.57
CA TRP A 48 18.60 8.62 -14.06
C TRP A 48 19.56 8.46 -15.25
N THR A 49 19.98 7.22 -15.50
CA THR A 49 20.72 6.83 -16.71
C THR A 49 20.06 5.62 -17.39
N THR A 50 20.26 5.46 -18.69
CA THR A 50 19.98 4.19 -19.36
C THR A 50 20.90 3.10 -18.81
N SER A 51 20.47 1.83 -18.85
CA SER A 51 21.18 0.70 -18.22
C SER A 51 22.59 0.44 -18.78
N ASN A 52 22.90 0.96 -19.94
CA ASN A 52 24.18 0.84 -20.63
C ASN A 52 25.12 2.06 -20.42
N VAL A 53 24.70 3.03 -19.63
CA VAL A 53 25.49 4.22 -19.27
C VAL A 53 25.91 4.13 -17.82
N THR A 54 27.22 4.21 -17.55
CA THR A 54 27.74 4.29 -16.20
C THR A 54 28.03 5.74 -15.86
N ALA A 55 27.34 6.29 -14.86
CA ALA A 55 27.53 7.67 -14.44
C ALA A 55 27.86 7.78 -12.94
N GLY A 56 28.52 8.89 -12.58
CA GLY A 56 28.88 9.18 -11.20
C GLY A 56 29.38 10.62 -11.03
N LEU A 57 29.66 11.00 -9.78
CA LEU A 57 30.24 12.32 -9.49
C LEU A 57 31.74 12.31 -9.78
N SER A 58 32.21 13.32 -10.51
CA SER A 58 33.63 13.58 -10.74
C SER A 58 33.90 15.08 -10.72
N GLY A 59 34.67 15.56 -9.75
CA GLY A 59 35.04 16.98 -9.66
C GLY A 59 33.86 17.95 -9.45
N GLY A 60 32.76 17.50 -8.84
CA GLY A 60 31.54 18.31 -8.66
C GLY A 60 30.63 18.36 -9.89
N GLN A 61 30.81 17.45 -10.83
CA GLN A 61 30.00 17.31 -12.05
C GLN A 61 29.41 15.90 -12.12
N LEU A 62 28.30 15.71 -12.80
CA LEU A 62 27.86 14.39 -13.24
C LEU A 62 28.62 14.01 -14.50
N CYS A 63 29.42 12.94 -14.41
CA CYS A 63 30.16 12.40 -15.53
C CYS A 63 29.67 10.99 -15.89
N ALA A 64 29.61 10.68 -17.19
CA ALA A 64 29.07 9.44 -17.71
C ALA A 64 29.97 8.82 -18.79
N ASP A 65 30.21 7.52 -18.71
CA ASP A 65 30.83 6.72 -19.77
C ASP A 65 29.73 6.26 -20.74
N VAL A 66 29.78 6.79 -21.97
CA VAL A 66 28.81 6.54 -23.02
C VAL A 66 29.30 5.40 -23.90
N PRO A 67 28.57 4.30 -24.08
CA PRO A 67 29.01 3.19 -24.90
C PRO A 67 29.00 3.54 -26.39
N GLY A 68 29.96 3.03 -27.14
CA GLY A 68 29.95 3.06 -28.61
C GLY A 68 29.02 2.01 -29.22
N GLY A 69 28.75 2.17 -30.53
CA GLY A 69 27.99 1.19 -31.30
C GLY A 69 26.45 1.24 -31.11
N THR A 70 25.93 2.26 -30.42
CA THR A 70 24.49 2.50 -30.33
C THR A 70 23.94 3.09 -31.64
N THR A 71 22.68 2.79 -31.96
CA THR A 71 22.06 3.23 -33.24
C THR A 71 21.35 4.57 -33.08
N ASN A 72 20.56 4.72 -32.01
CA ASN A 72 19.76 5.91 -31.78
C ASN A 72 20.37 6.77 -30.68
N ARG A 73 20.08 8.08 -30.71
CA ARG A 73 20.57 9.02 -29.66
C ARG A 73 20.05 8.65 -28.27
N TRP A 74 18.81 8.22 -28.17
CA TRP A 74 18.16 7.82 -26.91
C TRP A 74 18.59 6.44 -26.38
N ASP A 75 19.35 5.66 -27.15
CA ASP A 75 19.87 4.37 -26.69
C ASP A 75 20.88 4.51 -25.53
N ALA A 76 21.46 5.71 -25.36
CA ALA A 76 22.30 6.07 -24.24
C ALA A 76 21.92 7.49 -23.78
N ALA A 77 21.48 7.64 -22.54
CA ALA A 77 20.99 8.93 -22.05
C ALA A 77 21.18 9.10 -20.53
N VAL A 78 21.18 10.38 -20.12
CA VAL A 78 21.11 10.82 -18.72
C VAL A 78 19.97 11.84 -18.64
N GLY A 79 19.13 11.79 -17.60
CA GLY A 79 18.01 12.72 -17.50
C GLY A 79 17.39 12.81 -16.11
N GLN A 80 16.43 13.72 -15.99
CA GLN A 80 15.61 13.90 -14.80
C GLN A 80 14.15 14.03 -15.24
N ASN A 81 13.28 13.28 -14.57
CA ASN A 81 11.82 13.30 -14.77
C ASN A 81 11.15 14.31 -13.82
N ASP A 82 9.82 14.34 -13.84
CA ASP A 82 8.97 15.16 -12.96
C ASP A 82 9.19 16.67 -13.13
N ILE A 83 9.46 17.10 -14.37
CA ILE A 83 9.58 18.50 -14.76
C ILE A 83 8.19 19.06 -15.06
N ALA A 84 7.80 20.13 -14.34
CA ALA A 84 6.52 20.80 -14.58
C ALA A 84 6.66 21.84 -15.71
N LEU A 85 5.79 21.72 -16.72
CA LEU A 85 5.69 22.69 -17.80
C LEU A 85 4.27 23.25 -17.87
N VAL A 86 4.17 24.59 -18.05
CA VAL A 86 2.90 25.30 -18.18
C VAL A 86 2.80 25.88 -19.58
N LYS A 87 1.72 25.59 -20.27
CA LYS A 87 1.48 26.04 -21.64
C LYS A 87 1.50 27.57 -21.78
N GLY A 88 2.30 28.05 -22.69
CA GLY A 88 2.45 29.49 -22.95
C GLY A 88 3.50 30.18 -22.08
N GLU A 89 4.02 29.54 -21.04
CA GLU A 89 5.10 30.09 -20.21
C GLU A 89 6.46 29.92 -20.86
N SER A 90 7.35 30.90 -20.60
CA SER A 90 8.72 30.92 -21.09
C SER A 90 9.66 30.27 -20.08
N TYR A 91 10.58 29.44 -20.58
CA TYR A 91 11.60 28.74 -19.80
C TYR A 91 13.00 29.09 -20.30
N LYS A 92 13.94 29.29 -19.37
CA LYS A 92 15.36 29.40 -19.60
C LYS A 92 16.03 28.06 -19.30
N PHE A 93 16.55 27.41 -20.34
CA PHE A 93 17.23 26.12 -20.20
C PHE A 93 18.74 26.35 -20.31
N GLY A 94 19.46 26.10 -19.22
CA GLY A 94 20.91 26.28 -19.12
C GLY A 94 21.62 25.03 -18.68
N PHE A 95 22.86 24.84 -19.10
CA PHE A 95 23.74 23.78 -18.62
C PHE A 95 25.19 24.04 -19.05
N THR A 96 26.14 23.46 -18.32
CA THR A 96 27.54 23.33 -18.72
C THR A 96 27.78 21.88 -19.13
N ALA A 97 28.45 21.63 -20.27
CA ALA A 97 28.72 20.27 -20.72
C ALA A 97 30.06 20.17 -21.46
N SER A 98 30.72 19.01 -21.33
CA SER A 98 31.94 18.64 -22.02
C SER A 98 31.87 17.24 -22.60
N GLY A 99 32.66 16.96 -23.64
CA GLY A 99 32.76 15.65 -24.27
C GLY A 99 34.19 15.29 -24.64
N SER A 100 34.64 14.09 -24.36
CA SER A 100 35.98 13.63 -24.71
C SER A 100 35.92 12.27 -25.42
N PRO A 101 36.57 12.14 -26.62
CA PRO A 101 37.26 13.19 -27.39
C PRO A 101 36.33 14.28 -27.93
N GLU A 102 36.89 15.36 -28.46
CA GLU A 102 36.17 16.50 -29.08
C GLU A 102 35.26 16.05 -30.26
N GLY A 103 34.20 16.83 -30.51
CA GLY A 103 33.32 16.65 -31.67
C GLY A 103 32.11 15.74 -31.42
N HIS A 104 31.94 15.20 -30.20
CA HIS A 104 30.70 14.51 -29.84
C HIS A 104 29.56 15.53 -29.67
N VAL A 105 28.34 15.10 -29.98
CA VAL A 105 27.12 15.90 -29.87
C VAL A 105 26.21 15.33 -28.81
N ALA A 106 25.84 16.13 -27.81
CA ALA A 106 24.77 15.81 -26.89
C ALA A 106 23.46 16.43 -27.39
N ARG A 107 22.41 15.62 -27.55
CA ARG A 107 21.06 16.15 -27.79
C ARG A 107 20.38 16.40 -26.45
N ALA A 108 20.37 17.67 -26.02
CA ALA A 108 19.65 18.07 -24.81
C ALA A 108 18.20 18.38 -25.17
N ILE A 109 17.25 17.74 -24.46
CA ILE A 109 15.82 17.87 -24.72
C ILE A 109 15.05 18.28 -23.45
N VAL A 110 13.93 18.99 -23.67
CA VAL A 110 12.82 19.11 -22.74
C VAL A 110 11.60 18.48 -23.41
N GLY A 111 11.02 17.47 -22.81
CA GLY A 111 9.96 16.68 -23.43
C GLY A 111 9.13 15.91 -22.41
N LEU A 112 8.33 14.97 -22.87
CA LEU A 112 7.50 14.09 -22.03
C LEU A 112 8.32 12.87 -21.58
N SER A 113 8.24 12.52 -20.29
CA SER A 113 8.95 11.36 -19.70
C SER A 113 8.21 10.04 -19.88
N VAL A 114 6.98 10.08 -20.38
CA VAL A 114 6.09 8.94 -20.62
C VAL A 114 5.67 8.87 -22.09
N ALA A 115 5.13 7.74 -22.53
CA ALA A 115 4.62 7.61 -23.90
C ALA A 115 3.57 8.70 -24.20
N PRO A 116 3.60 9.35 -25.36
CA PRO A 116 4.42 9.04 -26.57
C PRO A 116 5.84 9.60 -26.58
N TYR A 117 6.39 10.12 -25.47
CA TYR A 117 7.74 10.69 -25.35
C TYR A 117 8.01 11.89 -26.27
N ASP A 118 7.00 12.75 -26.44
CA ASP A 118 7.10 13.94 -27.28
C ASP A 118 8.22 14.87 -26.81
N THR A 119 8.98 15.40 -27.76
CA THR A 119 10.00 16.42 -27.50
C THR A 119 9.41 17.81 -27.79
N TYR A 120 9.42 18.69 -26.79
CA TYR A 120 8.87 20.03 -26.87
C TYR A 120 9.94 21.09 -27.21
N TYR A 121 11.15 20.84 -26.77
CA TYR A 121 12.32 21.65 -27.09
C TYR A 121 13.56 20.76 -27.18
N GLU A 122 14.45 21.08 -28.13
CA GLU A 122 15.72 20.38 -28.29
C GLU A 122 16.84 21.28 -28.80
N VAL A 123 18.05 20.98 -28.38
CA VAL A 123 19.31 21.55 -28.88
C VAL A 123 20.34 20.44 -28.98
N SER A 124 21.27 20.60 -29.92
CA SER A 124 22.29 19.56 -30.16
C SER A 124 23.68 20.23 -30.31
N PRO A 125 24.24 20.78 -29.21
CA PRO A 125 25.57 21.34 -29.26
C PRO A 125 26.65 20.30 -29.51
N GLU A 126 27.66 20.69 -30.28
CA GLU A 126 28.93 19.97 -30.35
C GLU A 126 29.75 20.31 -29.10
N LEU A 127 30.30 19.29 -28.45
CA LEU A 127 30.98 19.42 -27.19
C LEU A 127 32.48 19.57 -27.35
N SER A 128 33.10 20.43 -26.54
CA SER A 128 34.55 20.55 -26.40
C SER A 128 35.02 19.77 -25.16
N VAL A 129 36.27 19.36 -25.14
CA VAL A 129 36.91 18.72 -24.00
C VAL A 129 36.99 19.64 -22.77
N SER A 130 37.16 20.94 -22.99
CA SER A 130 37.25 21.96 -21.92
C SER A 130 35.90 22.30 -21.30
N GLY A 131 34.80 21.88 -21.92
CA GLY A 131 33.45 22.26 -21.55
C GLY A 131 33.03 23.64 -21.99
N ASN A 132 31.75 23.82 -22.24
CA ASN A 132 31.13 25.13 -22.54
C ASN A 132 29.80 25.23 -21.77
N SER A 133 29.44 26.48 -21.43
CA SER A 133 28.12 26.80 -20.89
C SER A 133 27.18 27.14 -22.04
N TYR A 134 25.97 26.61 -21.97
CA TYR A 134 24.89 26.78 -22.93
C TYR A 134 23.69 27.42 -22.26
N ALA A 135 22.98 28.29 -22.93
CA ALA A 135 21.77 28.93 -22.43
C ALA A 135 20.79 29.17 -23.58
N TYR A 136 19.57 28.73 -23.39
CA TYR A 136 18.51 28.79 -24.38
C TYR A 136 17.20 29.26 -23.73
N THR A 137 16.25 29.68 -24.56
CA THR A 137 14.89 30.02 -24.09
C THR A 137 13.88 29.41 -25.04
N PHE A 138 12.79 28.85 -24.45
CA PHE A 138 11.68 28.35 -25.24
C PHE A 138 10.34 28.61 -24.51
N THR A 139 9.23 28.52 -25.26
CA THR A 139 7.89 28.61 -24.70
C THR A 139 7.27 27.22 -24.73
N SER A 140 6.71 26.77 -23.57
CA SER A 140 6.09 25.45 -23.51
C SER A 140 4.81 25.41 -24.35
N PRO A 141 4.63 24.38 -25.22
CA PRO A 141 3.40 24.18 -25.98
C PRO A 141 2.31 23.45 -25.18
N VAL A 142 2.63 22.92 -23.98
CA VAL A 142 1.77 22.01 -23.20
C VAL A 142 1.75 22.37 -21.73
N ASP A 143 0.68 21.91 -21.06
CA ASP A 143 0.61 21.74 -19.61
C ASP A 143 0.98 20.30 -19.29
N THR A 144 1.98 20.06 -18.48
CA THR A 144 2.35 18.73 -18.01
C THR A 144 3.15 18.80 -16.72
N THR A 145 3.03 17.77 -15.90
CA THR A 145 3.88 17.54 -14.73
C THR A 145 4.77 16.31 -14.94
N GLN A 146 4.59 15.62 -16.07
CA GLN A 146 5.39 14.46 -16.51
C GLN A 146 6.44 14.86 -17.55
N GLY A 147 6.99 16.07 -17.43
CA GLY A 147 8.10 16.51 -18.25
C GLY A 147 9.41 15.85 -17.84
N GLN A 148 10.39 15.91 -18.74
CA GLN A 148 11.78 15.53 -18.47
C GLN A 148 12.74 16.54 -19.08
N VAL A 149 13.90 16.66 -18.44
CA VAL A 149 15.13 17.19 -19.06
C VAL A 149 16.03 15.97 -19.28
N ALA A 150 16.50 15.76 -20.51
CA ALA A 150 17.37 14.63 -20.80
C ALA A 150 18.46 14.99 -21.83
N PHE A 151 19.63 14.38 -21.66
CA PHE A 151 20.76 14.43 -22.56
C PHE A 151 20.87 13.07 -23.25
N GLN A 152 20.54 13.03 -24.54
CA GLN A 152 20.61 11.84 -25.38
C GLN A 152 21.99 11.81 -26.04
N LEU A 153 22.77 10.79 -25.71
CA LEU A 153 24.22 10.71 -25.95
C LEU A 153 24.60 9.59 -26.91
N GLY A 154 23.68 8.70 -27.25
CA GLY A 154 23.92 7.59 -28.15
C GLY A 154 24.03 7.97 -29.61
N GLY A 155 24.15 6.93 -30.48
CA GLY A 155 24.31 7.08 -31.94
C GLY A 155 25.77 7.31 -32.39
N SER A 156 26.76 7.15 -31.50
CA SER A 156 28.20 7.17 -31.83
C SER A 156 28.70 5.74 -32.07
N ALA A 157 29.61 5.59 -33.06
CA ALA A 157 30.30 4.33 -33.28
C ALA A 157 31.34 4.03 -32.17
N ASP A 158 31.95 5.06 -31.64
CA ASP A 158 33.00 4.99 -30.64
C ASP A 158 32.45 5.36 -29.25
N ALA A 159 32.97 4.72 -28.20
CA ALA A 159 32.71 5.10 -26.82
C ALA A 159 33.37 6.43 -26.48
N TRP A 160 32.71 7.21 -25.62
CA TRP A 160 33.19 8.54 -25.26
C TRP A 160 32.76 8.88 -23.82
N HIS A 161 33.33 9.98 -23.30
CA HIS A 161 33.07 10.45 -21.96
C HIS A 161 32.33 11.77 -21.99
N PHE A 162 31.24 11.87 -21.23
CA PHE A 162 30.37 13.04 -21.10
C PHE A 162 30.39 13.55 -19.67
N CYS A 163 30.54 14.86 -19.47
CA CYS A 163 30.29 15.48 -18.16
C CYS A 163 29.35 16.66 -18.30
N MET A 164 28.51 16.91 -17.30
CA MET A 164 27.60 18.06 -17.24
C MET A 164 27.53 18.65 -15.82
N ASP A 165 27.19 19.93 -15.76
CA ASP A 165 27.05 20.71 -14.54
C ASP A 165 26.11 21.91 -14.78
N ASP A 166 25.72 22.59 -13.68
CA ASP A 166 24.87 23.80 -13.71
C ASP A 166 23.61 23.63 -14.56
N VAL A 167 23.02 22.43 -14.55
CA VAL A 167 21.80 22.20 -15.31
C VAL A 167 20.61 22.89 -14.62
N SER A 168 19.95 23.76 -15.35
CA SER A 168 18.89 24.64 -14.85
C SER A 168 17.77 24.77 -15.89
N LEU A 169 16.53 24.73 -15.42
CA LEU A 169 15.34 25.06 -16.20
C LEU A 169 14.47 26.04 -15.39
N LEU A 170 14.77 27.33 -15.58
CA LEU A 170 14.09 28.43 -14.89
C LEU A 170 12.83 28.86 -15.64
N GLY A 171 11.70 28.95 -14.96
CA GLY A 171 10.43 29.45 -15.54
C GLY A 171 9.20 28.64 -15.02
N GLY A 172 8.04 29.03 -15.53
CA GLY A 172 6.78 28.45 -15.12
C GLY A 172 6.34 28.82 -13.71
N VAL A 173 5.40 28.04 -13.17
CA VAL A 173 4.92 28.18 -11.79
C VAL A 173 5.60 27.11 -10.93
N PRO A 174 5.68 27.31 -9.59
CA PRO A 174 6.11 26.24 -8.70
C PRO A 174 5.31 24.95 -8.98
N PRO A 175 5.95 23.77 -8.97
CA PRO A 175 5.22 22.51 -9.08
C PRO A 175 4.05 22.54 -8.11
N LEU A 176 2.86 22.21 -8.58
CA LEU A 176 1.69 22.09 -7.70
C LEU A 176 2.00 20.96 -6.71
N VAL A 177 2.37 21.34 -5.51
CA VAL A 177 2.45 20.37 -4.40
C VAL A 177 1.03 19.95 -4.06
N TYR A 178 0.77 18.67 -4.07
CA TYR A 178 -0.54 18.11 -3.71
C TYR A 178 -0.98 18.64 -2.32
N GLN A 179 -2.13 19.30 -2.29
CA GLN A 179 -2.74 19.85 -1.09
C GLN A 179 -4.12 19.20 -0.92
N PRO A 180 -4.22 18.09 -0.17
CA PRO A 180 -5.51 17.44 0.04
C PRO A 180 -6.44 18.30 0.89
N ASP A 181 -7.74 18.29 0.58
CA ASP A 181 -8.75 18.75 1.53
C ASP A 181 -8.90 17.69 2.62
N THR A 182 -8.43 18.02 3.80
CA THR A 182 -8.45 17.11 4.95
C THR A 182 -9.59 17.43 5.94
N GLY A 183 -10.47 18.38 5.61
CA GLY A 183 -11.56 18.80 6.50
C GLY A 183 -11.09 19.30 7.89
N PRO A 184 -11.87 19.07 8.96
CA PRO A 184 -11.58 19.57 10.29
C PRO A 184 -10.19 19.19 10.78
N ARG A 185 -9.49 20.12 11.47
CA ARG A 185 -8.12 19.92 11.97
C ARG A 185 -8.01 18.98 13.18
N VAL A 186 -9.10 18.58 13.80
CA VAL A 186 -9.15 17.58 14.87
C VAL A 186 -9.37 16.19 14.27
N ARG A 187 -8.35 15.33 14.31
CA ARG A 187 -8.36 13.99 13.73
C ARG A 187 -8.74 12.95 14.78
N VAL A 188 -9.77 12.18 14.51
CA VAL A 188 -10.32 11.16 15.41
C VAL A 188 -10.48 9.83 14.68
N ASN A 189 -10.57 8.73 15.42
CA ASN A 189 -11.24 7.53 14.93
C ASN A 189 -12.70 7.90 14.68
N GLN A 190 -13.14 7.88 13.42
CA GLN A 190 -14.48 8.32 13.01
C GLN A 190 -15.56 7.23 13.21
N VAL A 191 -15.18 6.10 13.76
CA VAL A 191 -16.07 4.95 13.98
C VAL A 191 -16.42 4.85 15.45
N ALA A 192 -15.51 4.33 16.27
CA ALA A 192 -15.78 4.20 17.70
C ALA A 192 -14.51 4.07 18.55
N TYR A 193 -14.63 4.48 19.81
CA TYR A 193 -13.70 4.16 20.89
C TYR A 193 -14.35 3.22 21.90
N LEU A 194 -13.59 2.23 22.39
CA LEU A 194 -14.09 1.36 23.45
C LEU A 194 -14.21 2.14 24.78
N PRO A 195 -15.30 1.99 25.57
CA PRO A 195 -15.48 2.71 26.83
C PRO A 195 -14.33 2.48 27.82
N GLY A 196 -13.81 1.27 27.88
CA GLY A 196 -12.68 0.86 28.72
C GLY A 196 -11.30 1.00 28.09
N GLY A 197 -11.24 1.38 26.80
CA GLY A 197 -10.00 1.50 26.03
C GLY A 197 -9.34 2.88 26.08
N PRO A 198 -8.17 3.03 25.46
CA PRO A 198 -7.55 4.31 25.19
C PRO A 198 -8.45 5.14 24.28
N LYS A 199 -8.37 6.45 24.36
CA LYS A 199 -9.08 7.36 23.45
C LYS A 199 -8.17 8.53 23.16
N ASN A 200 -7.65 8.58 21.94
CA ASN A 200 -6.70 9.59 21.51
C ASN A 200 -7.15 10.27 20.22
N ALA A 201 -6.85 11.55 20.10
CA ALA A 201 -7.02 12.31 18.88
C ALA A 201 -5.78 13.15 18.60
N THR A 202 -5.67 13.65 17.36
CA THR A 202 -4.58 14.50 16.92
C THR A 202 -5.15 15.83 16.40
N LEU A 203 -4.66 16.94 16.94
CA LEU A 203 -5.00 18.29 16.48
C LEU A 203 -3.87 18.81 15.59
N VAL A 204 -4.19 19.20 14.37
CA VAL A 204 -3.28 19.95 13.49
C VAL A 204 -3.42 21.44 13.81
N THR A 205 -2.33 22.10 14.22
CA THR A 205 -2.36 23.52 14.62
C THR A 205 -1.00 24.16 14.53
N GLY A 206 -0.94 25.45 14.23
CA GLY A 206 0.30 26.22 14.29
C GLY A 206 0.73 26.59 15.70
N SER A 207 -0.09 26.35 16.73
CA SER A 207 0.22 26.69 18.13
C SER A 207 1.31 25.78 18.70
N MET A 208 2.28 26.36 19.38
CA MET A 208 3.31 25.65 20.14
C MET A 208 2.94 25.50 21.63
N SER A 209 1.85 26.12 22.06
CA SER A 209 1.36 26.06 23.42
C SER A 209 0.17 25.12 23.57
N LYS A 210 -0.01 24.55 24.76
CA LYS A 210 -1.19 23.72 25.08
C LYS A 210 -2.47 24.51 24.83
N LEU A 211 -3.46 23.85 24.23
CA LEU A 211 -4.77 24.38 23.89
C LEU A 211 -5.86 23.64 24.66
N PRO A 212 -6.97 24.31 25.07
CA PRO A 212 -8.08 23.62 25.70
C PRO A 212 -8.84 22.77 24.66
N TRP A 213 -9.35 21.62 25.10
CA TRP A 213 -10.25 20.80 24.32
C TRP A 213 -11.52 20.44 25.11
N GLN A 214 -12.60 20.15 24.42
CA GLN A 214 -13.87 19.67 24.96
C GLN A 214 -14.35 18.45 24.19
N LEU A 215 -14.74 17.40 24.92
CA LEU A 215 -15.55 16.30 24.38
C LEU A 215 -17.02 16.70 24.54
N ARG A 216 -17.78 16.66 23.46
CA ARG A 216 -19.22 16.94 23.46
C ARG A 216 -20.02 15.71 23.03
N ASN A 217 -21.16 15.50 23.66
CA ASN A 217 -22.12 14.47 23.23
C ASN A 217 -22.95 14.97 22.04
N ALA A 218 -23.82 14.12 21.51
CA ALA A 218 -24.69 14.43 20.35
C ALA A 218 -25.58 15.68 20.56
N ASP A 219 -25.96 16.00 21.82
CA ASP A 219 -26.75 17.18 22.16
C ASP A 219 -25.88 18.45 22.26
N GLY A 220 -24.56 18.35 22.03
CA GLY A 220 -23.59 19.44 22.17
C GLY A 220 -23.15 19.76 23.61
N ALA A 221 -23.64 19.02 24.59
CA ALA A 221 -23.25 19.20 25.99
C ALA A 221 -21.82 18.71 26.24
N VAL A 222 -21.05 19.47 27.05
CA VAL A 222 -19.67 19.11 27.41
C VAL A 222 -19.66 17.92 28.35
N ALA A 223 -19.12 16.79 27.86
CA ALA A 223 -18.99 15.54 28.62
C ALA A 223 -17.63 15.39 29.31
N ALA A 224 -16.58 15.95 28.73
CA ALA A 224 -15.25 16.03 29.34
C ALA A 224 -14.45 17.21 28.73
N HIS A 225 -13.38 17.62 29.38
CA HIS A 225 -12.49 18.67 28.92
C HIS A 225 -11.06 18.44 29.42
N GLY A 226 -10.09 19.10 28.79
CA GLY A 226 -8.70 19.02 29.17
C GLY A 226 -7.80 19.92 28.32
N TRP A 227 -6.52 19.57 28.29
CA TRP A 227 -5.49 20.31 27.58
C TRP A 227 -4.77 19.39 26.62
N THR A 228 -4.45 19.90 25.45
CA THR A 228 -3.62 19.21 24.44
C THR A 228 -2.17 19.08 24.90
N VAL A 229 -1.42 18.19 24.24
CA VAL A 229 0.03 18.07 24.46
C VAL A 229 0.74 18.33 23.11
N PRO A 230 1.54 19.42 22.99
CA PRO A 230 2.33 19.69 21.79
C PRO A 230 3.29 18.55 21.48
N ARG A 231 3.35 18.18 20.19
CA ARG A 231 4.20 17.10 19.66
C ARG A 231 5.24 17.63 18.66
N GLY A 232 5.11 18.89 18.22
CA GLY A 232 5.95 19.48 17.18
C GLY A 232 5.53 19.03 15.77
N THR A 233 6.47 19.12 14.84
CA THR A 233 6.25 18.70 13.45
C THR A 233 6.26 17.18 13.37
N ASP A 234 5.18 16.63 12.83
CA ASP A 234 5.08 15.22 12.51
C ASP A 234 5.78 14.95 11.16
N VAL A 235 6.77 14.08 11.16
CA VAL A 235 7.60 13.78 9.97
C VAL A 235 6.75 13.15 8.86
N SER A 236 5.77 12.31 9.23
CA SER A 236 4.97 11.56 8.26
C SER A 236 3.94 12.39 7.49
N SER A 237 3.61 13.60 7.99
CA SER A 237 2.68 14.52 7.33
C SER A 237 3.27 15.93 7.08
N GLY A 238 4.42 16.25 7.67
CA GLY A 238 4.99 17.60 7.63
C GLY A 238 4.21 18.64 8.45
N GLN A 239 3.16 18.23 9.20
CA GLN A 239 2.29 19.13 9.94
C GLN A 239 2.71 19.29 11.39
N ASN A 240 2.56 20.51 11.95
CA ASN A 240 2.69 20.71 13.39
C ASN A 240 1.42 20.21 14.09
N VAL A 241 1.58 19.34 15.08
CA VAL A 241 0.46 18.62 15.71
C VAL A 241 0.55 18.59 17.23
N GLN A 242 -0.62 18.39 17.86
CA GLN A 242 -0.78 18.19 19.29
C GLN A 242 -1.65 16.97 19.56
N SER A 243 -1.33 16.20 20.60
CA SER A 243 -2.13 15.05 21.03
C SER A 243 -3.25 15.49 21.97
N ILE A 244 -4.41 14.85 21.85
CA ILE A 244 -5.55 14.94 22.78
C ILE A 244 -5.72 13.54 23.38
N ASP A 245 -5.76 13.45 24.72
CA ASP A 245 -6.08 12.22 25.44
C ASP A 245 -7.36 12.44 26.25
N PHE A 246 -8.43 11.71 25.91
CA PHE A 246 -9.69 11.68 26.63
C PHE A 246 -10.04 10.28 27.16
N GLY A 247 -9.02 9.42 27.26
CA GLY A 247 -9.12 8.04 27.73
C GLY A 247 -9.66 7.86 29.15
N SER A 248 -9.68 8.92 29.97
CA SER A 248 -10.31 8.90 31.30
C SER A 248 -11.84 8.90 31.26
N TYR A 249 -12.46 9.36 30.15
CA TYR A 249 -13.91 9.33 30.00
C TYR A 249 -14.41 7.91 29.78
N ARG A 250 -15.42 7.49 30.54
CA ARG A 250 -15.99 6.11 30.55
C ARG A 250 -17.45 6.05 30.10
N GLY A 251 -18.06 7.21 29.78
CA GLY A 251 -19.41 7.26 29.25
C GLY A 251 -19.55 6.51 27.92
N ARG A 252 -20.78 6.22 27.57
CA ARG A 252 -21.16 5.56 26.29
C ARG A 252 -22.14 6.45 25.56
N GLY A 253 -22.25 6.31 24.26
CA GLY A 253 -23.18 7.02 23.39
C GLY A 253 -22.69 7.09 21.96
N GLU A 254 -23.50 7.69 21.13
CA GLU A 254 -23.26 7.90 19.71
C GLU A 254 -23.07 9.40 19.42
N GLY A 255 -22.39 9.71 18.29
CA GLY A 255 -22.25 11.06 17.78
C GLY A 255 -21.45 12.03 18.67
N PHE A 256 -20.46 11.56 19.41
CA PHE A 256 -19.53 12.45 20.14
C PHE A 256 -18.67 13.24 19.17
N THR A 257 -18.27 14.44 19.57
CA THR A 257 -17.30 15.27 18.86
C THR A 257 -16.26 15.83 19.82
N LEU A 258 -15.05 16.11 19.31
CA LEU A 258 -14.00 16.84 20.00
C LEU A 258 -13.90 18.25 19.43
N VAL A 259 -13.84 19.25 20.33
CA VAL A 259 -13.65 20.66 19.97
C VAL A 259 -12.30 21.14 20.52
N ALA A 260 -11.43 21.65 19.66
CA ALA A 260 -10.14 22.23 20.03
C ALA A 260 -9.71 23.27 18.98
N ASP A 261 -9.07 24.36 19.39
CA ASP A 261 -8.55 25.42 18.50
C ASP A 261 -9.60 25.96 17.51
N GLY A 262 -10.86 26.11 17.96
CA GLY A 262 -11.98 26.58 17.14
C GLY A 262 -12.54 25.55 16.13
N GLU A 263 -11.99 24.36 16.07
CA GLU A 263 -12.37 23.28 15.16
C GLU A 263 -13.18 22.20 15.89
N THR A 264 -14.10 21.58 15.17
CA THR A 264 -14.88 20.44 15.66
C THR A 264 -14.53 19.21 14.81
N SER A 265 -14.19 18.10 15.46
CA SER A 265 -13.91 16.83 14.78
C SER A 265 -15.12 16.29 14.03
N ARG A 266 -14.90 15.33 13.14
CA ARG A 266 -15.96 14.43 12.69
C ARG A 266 -16.57 13.68 13.88
N PRO A 267 -17.85 13.25 13.77
CA PRO A 267 -18.48 12.50 14.84
C PRO A 267 -17.90 11.08 14.97
N PHE A 268 -18.00 10.54 16.18
CA PHE A 268 -17.63 9.17 16.52
C PHE A 268 -18.48 8.65 17.69
N ASP A 269 -18.46 7.34 17.86
CA ASP A 269 -19.16 6.69 18.95
C ASP A 269 -18.21 6.32 20.11
N ILE A 270 -18.75 6.13 21.28
CA ILE A 270 -18.09 5.47 22.41
C ILE A 270 -18.91 4.24 22.78
N GLY A 271 -18.50 3.09 22.25
CA GLY A 271 -19.29 1.87 22.31
C GLY A 271 -18.52 0.63 21.90
N THR A 272 -19.23 -0.46 21.70
CA THR A 272 -18.66 -1.79 21.37
C THR A 272 -19.26 -2.38 20.11
N ALA A 273 -20.44 -1.92 19.70
CA ALA A 273 -21.20 -2.51 18.60
C ALA A 273 -20.50 -2.37 17.24
N ASP A 274 -19.77 -1.29 17.02
CA ASP A 274 -19.09 -1.01 15.75
C ASP A 274 -17.96 -1.98 15.48
N TYR A 275 -17.19 -2.33 16.49
CA TYR A 275 -16.11 -3.31 16.34
C TYR A 275 -16.65 -4.72 16.09
N GLU A 276 -17.81 -5.08 16.65
CA GLU A 276 -18.46 -6.36 16.33
C GLU A 276 -18.98 -6.38 14.87
N ARG A 277 -19.54 -5.26 14.38
CA ARG A 277 -19.93 -5.13 12.97
C ARG A 277 -18.71 -5.20 12.05
N LEU A 278 -17.64 -4.47 12.39
CA LEU A 278 -16.40 -4.45 11.60
C LEU A 278 -15.77 -5.84 11.51
N ARG A 279 -15.73 -6.61 12.62
CA ARG A 279 -15.28 -8.02 12.62
C ARG A 279 -15.99 -8.84 11.55
N LEU A 280 -17.33 -8.76 11.53
CA LEU A 280 -18.12 -9.56 10.61
C LEU A 280 -18.00 -9.06 9.18
N ASP A 281 -18.01 -7.76 8.94
CA ASP A 281 -17.98 -7.19 7.60
C ASP A 281 -16.61 -7.41 6.94
N SER A 282 -15.49 -7.27 7.67
CA SER A 282 -14.17 -7.57 7.14
C SER A 282 -13.98 -9.07 6.81
N LEU A 283 -14.54 -9.97 7.60
CA LEU A 283 -14.53 -11.41 7.27
C LEU A 283 -15.44 -11.75 6.08
N LYS A 284 -16.53 -11.02 5.91
CA LYS A 284 -17.45 -11.22 4.76
C LYS A 284 -16.87 -10.77 3.42
N TYR A 285 -15.84 -9.98 3.40
CA TYR A 285 -15.11 -9.58 2.19
C TYR A 285 -14.74 -10.78 1.32
N TYR A 286 -14.26 -11.87 1.92
CA TYR A 286 -13.72 -13.04 1.23
C TYR A 286 -14.74 -13.78 0.36
N TYR A 287 -16.00 -13.91 0.81
CA TYR A 287 -17.02 -14.54 -0.02
C TYR A 287 -17.19 -13.82 -1.37
N THR A 288 -17.08 -12.49 -1.38
CA THR A 288 -17.21 -11.71 -2.61
C THR A 288 -16.00 -11.81 -3.53
N GLN A 289 -14.84 -12.27 -3.02
CA GLN A 289 -13.62 -12.53 -3.79
C GLN A 289 -13.56 -13.95 -4.38
N ARG A 290 -14.47 -14.84 -4.02
CA ARG A 290 -14.45 -16.23 -4.48
C ARG A 290 -14.49 -16.34 -6.00
N SER A 291 -13.54 -17.08 -6.59
CA SER A 291 -13.51 -17.48 -8.00
C SER A 291 -14.32 -18.77 -8.20
N GLY A 292 -14.89 -18.96 -9.40
CA GLY A 292 -15.50 -20.22 -9.81
C GLY A 292 -16.92 -20.46 -9.30
N ILE A 293 -17.52 -19.51 -8.56
CA ILE A 293 -18.93 -19.58 -8.14
C ILE A 293 -19.68 -18.28 -8.38
N GLU A 294 -21.00 -18.39 -8.40
CA GLU A 294 -21.89 -17.24 -8.34
C GLU A 294 -21.83 -16.59 -6.94
N ILE A 295 -21.73 -15.25 -6.89
CA ILE A 295 -21.97 -14.51 -5.66
C ILE A 295 -23.46 -14.20 -5.61
N ARG A 296 -24.13 -14.72 -4.58
CA ARG A 296 -25.59 -14.71 -4.47
C ARG A 296 -26.08 -13.45 -3.77
N ASP A 297 -27.14 -12.83 -4.31
CA ASP A 297 -27.73 -11.62 -3.74
C ASP A 297 -28.35 -11.85 -2.34
N ASP A 298 -28.91 -13.03 -2.08
CA ASP A 298 -29.50 -13.35 -0.78
C ASP A 298 -28.44 -13.50 0.35
N LEU A 299 -27.17 -13.74 0.00
CA LEU A 299 -26.05 -13.78 0.93
C LEU A 299 -25.29 -12.47 1.00
N ARG A 300 -25.25 -11.73 -0.11
CA ARG A 300 -24.60 -10.40 -0.25
C ARG A 300 -25.45 -9.47 -1.10
N PRO A 301 -26.46 -8.84 -0.53
CA PRO A 301 -27.34 -7.95 -1.26
C PRO A 301 -26.57 -6.82 -1.96
N GLY A 302 -26.80 -6.68 -3.27
CA GLY A 302 -26.14 -5.68 -4.11
C GLY A 302 -24.77 -6.10 -4.67
N TYR A 303 -24.30 -7.32 -4.38
CA TYR A 303 -22.99 -7.84 -4.86
C TYR A 303 -23.15 -9.07 -5.77
N ALA A 304 -24.36 -9.38 -6.19
CA ALA A 304 -24.61 -10.53 -7.07
C ALA A 304 -23.80 -10.44 -8.36
N ARG A 305 -23.11 -11.50 -8.69
CA ARG A 305 -22.41 -11.66 -9.97
C ARG A 305 -22.38 -13.12 -10.41
N PRO A 306 -22.38 -13.40 -11.73
CA PRO A 306 -22.19 -14.75 -12.25
C PRO A 306 -20.83 -15.33 -11.83
N ALA A 307 -20.73 -16.65 -11.83
CA ALA A 307 -19.47 -17.35 -11.66
C ALA A 307 -18.46 -16.94 -12.75
N GLY A 308 -17.26 -16.55 -12.33
CA GLY A 308 -16.14 -16.27 -13.23
C GLY A 308 -15.24 -17.47 -13.41
N HIS A 309 -14.54 -17.56 -14.53
CA HIS A 309 -13.57 -18.61 -14.87
C HIS A 309 -14.12 -20.04 -14.82
N VAL A 310 -15.34 -20.21 -15.36
CA VAL A 310 -16.07 -21.49 -15.41
C VAL A 310 -16.26 -22.02 -16.85
N ASN A 311 -15.47 -21.52 -17.80
CA ASN A 311 -15.50 -21.96 -19.20
C ASN A 311 -16.83 -21.69 -19.92
N VAL A 312 -17.44 -20.55 -19.62
CA VAL A 312 -18.61 -20.01 -20.33
C VAL A 312 -18.16 -18.77 -21.12
N ALA A 313 -18.23 -18.84 -22.45
CA ALA A 313 -17.71 -17.78 -23.32
C ALA A 313 -18.27 -16.37 -22.95
N PRO A 314 -17.43 -15.31 -22.98
CA PRO A 314 -16.05 -15.27 -23.49
C PRO A 314 -14.99 -15.84 -22.53
N ASN A 315 -15.38 -16.19 -21.34
CA ASN A 315 -14.56 -16.55 -20.20
C ASN A 315 -13.92 -17.92 -20.36
N GLN A 316 -12.61 -18.06 -20.09
CA GLN A 316 -11.91 -19.33 -19.98
C GLN A 316 -11.96 -19.84 -18.54
N GLY A 317 -12.06 -21.16 -18.37
CA GLY A 317 -12.21 -21.79 -17.07
C GLY A 317 -10.90 -22.17 -16.41
N ASP A 318 -10.94 -22.23 -15.09
CA ASP A 318 -9.82 -22.67 -14.25
C ASP A 318 -9.77 -24.21 -14.05
N ALA A 319 -10.66 -24.98 -14.69
CA ALA A 319 -10.70 -26.44 -14.53
C ALA A 319 -9.60 -27.18 -15.31
N ASN A 320 -8.94 -26.55 -16.27
CA ASN A 320 -7.93 -27.17 -17.12
C ASN A 320 -6.96 -26.12 -17.65
N VAL A 321 -6.24 -25.46 -16.73
CA VAL A 321 -5.34 -24.34 -17.07
C VAL A 321 -3.98 -24.89 -17.54
N PRO A 322 -3.50 -24.49 -18.73
CA PRO A 322 -2.17 -24.84 -19.19
C PRO A 322 -1.10 -24.02 -18.47
N CYS A 323 0.11 -24.52 -18.44
CA CYS A 323 1.25 -23.73 -18.06
C CYS A 323 1.57 -22.64 -19.09
N ARG A 324 2.12 -21.54 -18.59
CA ARG A 324 2.83 -20.56 -19.42
C ARG A 324 3.89 -21.29 -20.29
N PRO A 325 4.08 -20.89 -21.57
CA PRO A 325 5.05 -21.56 -22.44
C PRO A 325 6.43 -21.72 -21.81
N GLY A 326 6.96 -22.94 -21.82
CA GLY A 326 8.26 -23.28 -21.27
C GLY A 326 8.29 -23.59 -19.75
N VAL A 327 7.15 -23.51 -19.07
CA VAL A 327 7.05 -23.83 -17.62
C VAL A 327 6.76 -25.33 -17.41
N CYS A 328 5.77 -25.87 -18.07
CA CYS A 328 5.41 -27.29 -18.02
C CYS A 328 4.64 -27.72 -19.28
N ASP A 329 4.35 -29.02 -19.41
CA ASP A 329 3.62 -29.62 -20.54
C ASP A 329 2.29 -30.29 -20.12
N TYR A 330 1.78 -29.96 -18.94
CA TYR A 330 0.51 -30.45 -18.42
C TYR A 330 -0.46 -29.30 -18.13
N THR A 331 -1.67 -29.64 -17.72
CA THR A 331 -2.70 -28.72 -17.25
C THR A 331 -3.13 -29.08 -15.84
N LEU A 332 -3.65 -28.10 -15.08
CA LEU A 332 -4.23 -28.34 -13.75
C LEU A 332 -5.67 -27.83 -13.66
N ASP A 333 -6.47 -28.51 -12.85
CA ASP A 333 -7.67 -27.95 -12.26
C ASP A 333 -7.25 -27.07 -11.07
N VAL A 334 -7.42 -25.77 -11.24
CA VAL A 334 -7.13 -24.75 -10.22
C VAL A 334 -8.38 -23.92 -9.91
N THR A 335 -9.57 -24.55 -10.03
CA THR A 335 -10.85 -23.95 -9.67
C THR A 335 -10.93 -23.63 -8.19
N GLY A 336 -11.73 -22.63 -7.82
CA GLY A 336 -11.86 -22.12 -6.45
C GLY A 336 -10.81 -21.06 -6.12
N GLY A 337 -10.61 -20.80 -4.84
CA GLY A 337 -9.75 -19.73 -4.35
C GLY A 337 -10.34 -18.34 -4.47
N TRP A 338 -9.61 -17.34 -4.01
CA TRP A 338 -9.98 -15.93 -4.09
C TRP A 338 -9.23 -15.21 -5.20
N TYR A 339 -9.91 -14.30 -5.88
CA TYR A 339 -9.21 -13.26 -6.64
C TYR A 339 -8.43 -12.40 -5.65
N ASP A 340 -7.19 -12.07 -6.01
CA ASP A 340 -6.22 -11.49 -5.08
C ASP A 340 -6.55 -10.04 -4.71
N ALA A 341 -6.64 -9.19 -5.72
CA ALA A 341 -6.72 -7.76 -5.54
C ALA A 341 -7.78 -7.15 -6.47
N GLY A 342 -7.45 -6.11 -7.22
CA GLY A 342 -8.32 -5.55 -8.25
C GLY A 342 -8.32 -6.33 -9.56
N ASP A 343 -7.47 -7.33 -9.73
CA ASP A 343 -7.34 -8.20 -10.89
C ASP A 343 -8.05 -9.56 -10.71
N HIS A 344 -7.99 -10.40 -11.75
CA HIS A 344 -8.55 -11.77 -11.72
C HIS A 344 -7.49 -12.84 -11.41
N GLY A 345 -6.30 -12.44 -11.00
CA GLY A 345 -5.23 -13.36 -10.60
C GLY A 345 -5.50 -14.03 -9.26
N LYS A 346 -4.89 -15.20 -9.07
CA LYS A 346 -4.87 -15.95 -7.81
C LYS A 346 -3.42 -16.34 -7.49
N TYR A 347 -2.93 -15.96 -6.33
CA TYR A 347 -1.51 -16.04 -5.97
C TYR A 347 -1.34 -16.82 -4.67
N VAL A 348 -0.50 -17.86 -4.72
CA VAL A 348 -0.33 -18.78 -3.58
C VAL A 348 0.28 -18.10 -2.37
N ILE A 349 1.21 -17.15 -2.57
CA ILE A 349 1.85 -16.44 -1.45
C ILE A 349 0.89 -15.48 -0.74
N ASN A 350 0.10 -14.68 -1.47
CA ASN A 350 -0.92 -13.81 -0.88
C ASN A 350 -2.09 -14.61 -0.31
N GLY A 351 -2.54 -15.65 -1.01
CA GLY A 351 -3.52 -16.62 -0.51
C GLY A 351 -3.01 -17.31 0.77
N GLY A 352 -1.71 -17.60 0.84
CA GLY A 352 -1.08 -18.22 1.99
C GLY A 352 -1.15 -17.36 3.26
N ILE A 353 -0.64 -16.12 3.22
CA ILE A 353 -0.72 -15.23 4.39
C ILE A 353 -2.17 -14.89 4.76
N SER A 354 -3.06 -14.68 3.77
CA SER A 354 -4.47 -14.41 4.02
C SER A 354 -5.16 -15.59 4.72
N THR A 355 -4.91 -16.80 4.24
CA THR A 355 -5.42 -18.04 4.87
C THR A 355 -4.89 -18.19 6.29
N TRP A 356 -3.59 -17.95 6.50
CA TRP A 356 -3.01 -18.01 7.83
C TRP A 356 -3.68 -17.01 8.79
N GLU A 357 -3.92 -15.78 8.39
CA GLU A 357 -4.57 -14.78 9.26
C GLU A 357 -6.01 -15.14 9.60
N LEU A 358 -6.80 -15.69 8.66
CA LEU A 358 -8.15 -16.15 8.94
C LEU A 358 -8.13 -17.35 9.91
N LEU A 359 -7.26 -18.33 9.68
CA LEU A 359 -7.06 -19.47 10.55
C LEU A 359 -6.55 -19.03 11.94
N SER A 360 -5.61 -18.10 11.99
CA SER A 360 -5.09 -17.49 13.22
C SER A 360 -6.17 -16.71 13.98
N THR A 361 -7.07 -16.00 13.29
CA THR A 361 -8.24 -15.35 13.91
C THR A 361 -9.09 -16.36 14.65
N TYR A 362 -9.38 -17.50 14.03
CA TYR A 362 -10.14 -18.57 14.68
C TYR A 362 -9.35 -19.21 15.83
N GLU A 363 -8.07 -19.56 15.61
CA GLU A 363 -7.21 -20.19 16.61
C GLU A 363 -7.04 -19.30 17.85
N ARG A 364 -6.78 -17.99 17.65
CA ARG A 364 -6.75 -16.99 18.71
C ARG A 364 -8.05 -16.93 19.50
N SER A 365 -9.21 -16.99 18.82
CA SER A 365 -10.50 -16.95 19.51
C SER A 365 -10.66 -18.05 20.56
N ARG A 366 -9.97 -19.17 20.38
CA ARG A 366 -9.99 -20.34 21.28
C ARG A 366 -8.89 -20.33 22.34
N LEU A 367 -7.74 -19.73 22.04
CA LEU A 367 -6.54 -19.82 22.87
C LEU A 367 -6.31 -18.58 23.73
N ALA A 368 -6.68 -17.40 23.22
CA ALA A 368 -6.47 -16.15 23.91
C ALA A 368 -7.45 -15.97 25.07
N ARG A 369 -6.98 -15.29 26.12
CA ARG A 369 -7.78 -15.04 27.32
C ARG A 369 -9.06 -14.25 27.06
N THR A 370 -9.03 -13.34 26.09
CA THR A 370 -10.19 -12.52 25.67
C THR A 370 -10.89 -13.10 24.45
N GLY A 371 -10.42 -14.24 23.93
CA GLY A 371 -10.98 -14.86 22.73
C GLY A 371 -12.45 -15.28 22.89
N SER A 372 -13.23 -15.13 21.84
CA SER A 372 -14.68 -15.39 21.83
C SER A 372 -15.07 -16.31 20.67
N PRO A 373 -14.84 -17.64 20.76
CA PRO A 373 -15.13 -18.56 19.66
C PRO A 373 -16.61 -18.60 19.28
N SER A 374 -17.51 -18.28 20.21
CA SER A 374 -18.95 -18.18 19.94
C SER A 374 -19.33 -17.07 18.97
N ARG A 375 -18.46 -16.07 18.78
CA ARG A 375 -18.63 -14.97 17.84
C ARG A 375 -18.21 -15.31 16.41
N LEU A 376 -17.45 -16.40 16.24
CA LEU A 376 -16.97 -16.90 14.94
C LEU A 376 -17.58 -18.28 14.61
N ARG A 377 -18.72 -18.64 15.26
CA ARG A 377 -19.39 -19.93 15.03
C ARG A 377 -20.03 -20.02 13.64
N ASP A 378 -20.49 -21.22 13.30
CA ASP A 378 -21.33 -21.49 12.14
C ASP A 378 -22.57 -20.56 12.07
N GLY A 379 -22.87 -20.06 10.89
CA GLY A 379 -23.97 -19.15 10.60
C GLY A 379 -23.70 -17.66 10.90
N THR A 380 -22.42 -17.26 11.11
CA THR A 380 -22.09 -15.84 11.42
C THR A 380 -21.78 -14.99 10.20
N LEU A 381 -21.27 -15.57 9.10
CA LEU A 381 -20.85 -14.84 7.91
C LEU A 381 -21.87 -14.87 6.76
N ALA A 382 -22.93 -15.68 6.86
CA ALA A 382 -23.92 -15.86 5.79
C ALA A 382 -23.25 -16.23 4.45
N ILE A 383 -22.52 -17.32 4.43
CA ILE A 383 -21.88 -17.93 3.25
C ILE A 383 -22.65 -19.19 2.83
N PRO A 384 -22.43 -19.77 1.63
CA PRO A 384 -23.15 -20.96 1.19
C PRO A 384 -23.06 -22.17 2.12
N GLU A 385 -21.96 -22.29 2.85
CA GLU A 385 -21.67 -23.37 3.79
C GLU A 385 -22.35 -23.21 5.17
N SER A 386 -22.87 -22.01 5.49
CA SER A 386 -23.50 -21.73 6.78
C SER A 386 -24.58 -22.76 7.14
N GLY A 387 -24.51 -23.33 8.33
CA GLY A 387 -25.41 -24.39 8.82
C GLY A 387 -24.80 -25.81 8.78
N ASN A 388 -23.53 -25.96 8.41
CA ASN A 388 -22.85 -27.26 8.32
C ASN A 388 -22.17 -27.71 9.64
N LYS A 389 -22.21 -26.89 10.69
CA LYS A 389 -21.58 -27.08 12.01
C LYS A 389 -20.06 -26.81 12.02
N VAL A 390 -19.48 -26.31 10.94
CA VAL A 390 -18.13 -25.78 10.91
C VAL A 390 -18.23 -24.26 11.12
N PRO A 391 -17.34 -23.61 11.86
CA PRO A 391 -17.29 -22.15 11.91
C PRO A 391 -17.10 -21.53 10.52
N ASP A 392 -17.95 -20.56 10.14
CA ASP A 392 -17.93 -19.97 8.79
C ASP A 392 -16.57 -19.41 8.38
N VAL A 393 -15.77 -18.88 9.33
CA VAL A 393 -14.41 -18.42 9.05
C VAL A 393 -13.47 -19.54 8.60
N LEU A 394 -13.70 -20.76 9.11
CA LEU A 394 -12.98 -21.93 8.63
C LEU A 394 -13.48 -22.36 7.25
N ASP A 395 -14.80 -22.36 7.00
CA ASP A 395 -15.31 -22.65 5.66
C ASP A 395 -14.78 -21.66 4.62
N GLU A 396 -14.68 -20.38 4.97
CA GLU A 396 -14.09 -19.37 4.08
C GLU A 396 -12.61 -19.63 3.83
N ALA A 397 -11.82 -19.90 4.87
CA ALA A 397 -10.41 -20.27 4.73
C ALA A 397 -10.23 -21.57 3.91
N ARG A 398 -11.16 -22.51 4.03
CA ARG A 398 -11.14 -23.76 3.26
C ARG A 398 -11.29 -23.52 1.76
N TRP A 399 -12.07 -22.51 1.36
CA TRP A 399 -12.23 -22.16 -0.06
C TRP A 399 -10.90 -21.85 -0.72
N GLU A 400 -10.04 -21.11 -0.05
CA GLU A 400 -8.68 -20.84 -0.53
C GLU A 400 -7.77 -22.07 -0.39
N LEU A 401 -7.80 -22.74 0.76
CA LEU A 401 -6.98 -23.94 0.99
C LEU A 401 -7.19 -25.02 -0.08
N GLU A 402 -8.42 -25.25 -0.52
CA GLU A 402 -8.69 -26.23 -1.57
C GLU A 402 -8.08 -25.81 -2.91
N PHE A 403 -8.02 -24.51 -3.22
CA PHE A 403 -7.28 -24.00 -4.36
C PHE A 403 -5.76 -24.17 -4.18
N LEU A 404 -5.20 -23.79 -3.01
CA LEU A 404 -3.78 -23.98 -2.72
C LEU A 404 -3.35 -25.43 -2.88
N LEU A 405 -4.16 -26.38 -2.42
CA LEU A 405 -3.92 -27.81 -2.59
C LEU A 405 -3.91 -28.27 -4.07
N LYS A 406 -4.70 -27.63 -4.93
CA LYS A 406 -4.74 -27.91 -6.37
C LYS A 406 -3.55 -27.34 -7.12
N MET A 407 -2.89 -26.34 -6.56
CA MET A 407 -1.68 -25.74 -7.15
C MET A 407 -0.43 -26.65 -6.99
N GLN A 408 -0.55 -27.77 -6.26
CA GLN A 408 0.56 -28.69 -6.05
C GLN A 408 0.85 -29.51 -7.31
N VAL A 409 2.10 -29.50 -7.76
CA VAL A 409 2.58 -30.26 -8.94
C VAL A 409 2.30 -31.77 -8.77
N PRO A 410 1.65 -32.42 -9.74
CA PRO A 410 1.29 -33.82 -9.68
C PRO A 410 2.50 -34.77 -9.58
N ASP A 411 2.25 -35.98 -9.04
CA ASP A 411 3.25 -37.06 -9.02
C ASP A 411 3.68 -37.44 -10.43
N GLY A 412 4.95 -37.72 -10.61
CA GLY A 412 5.53 -38.11 -11.90
C GLY A 412 5.91 -36.95 -12.82
N GLN A 413 5.59 -35.71 -12.43
CA GLN A 413 6.04 -34.52 -13.15
C GLN A 413 7.36 -33.99 -12.59
N PRO A 414 8.17 -33.24 -13.38
CA PRO A 414 9.28 -32.48 -12.83
C PRO A 414 8.80 -31.55 -11.70
N LEU A 415 9.60 -31.43 -10.61
CA LEU A 415 9.23 -30.67 -9.41
C LEU A 415 7.97 -31.18 -8.69
N ALA A 416 7.64 -32.47 -8.81
CA ALA A 416 6.48 -33.09 -8.16
C ALA A 416 6.42 -32.75 -6.66
N GLY A 417 5.27 -32.29 -6.21
CA GLY A 417 5.03 -31.89 -4.81
C GLY A 417 5.32 -30.42 -4.51
N MET A 418 6.04 -29.68 -5.36
CA MET A 418 6.12 -28.23 -5.27
C MET A 418 4.76 -27.59 -5.63
N ALA A 419 4.57 -26.32 -5.37
CA ALA A 419 3.37 -25.57 -5.74
C ALA A 419 3.67 -24.52 -6.80
N HIS A 420 2.81 -24.43 -7.83
CA HIS A 420 2.80 -23.30 -8.75
C HIS A 420 2.56 -22.00 -7.99
N SER A 421 3.27 -20.93 -8.37
CA SER A 421 3.21 -19.66 -7.63
C SER A 421 1.89 -18.92 -7.81
N LYS A 422 1.31 -18.99 -9.01
CA LYS A 422 0.11 -18.22 -9.36
C LYS A 422 -0.56 -18.77 -10.61
N VAL A 423 -1.84 -18.38 -10.78
CA VAL A 423 -2.61 -18.50 -12.00
C VAL A 423 -3.27 -17.16 -12.30
N HIS A 424 -3.07 -16.63 -13.49
CA HIS A 424 -3.67 -15.36 -13.89
C HIS A 424 -3.81 -15.28 -15.42
N ASP A 425 -4.21 -14.13 -15.90
CA ASP A 425 -4.44 -13.85 -17.31
C ASP A 425 -3.13 -13.73 -18.10
N GLU A 426 -3.15 -14.13 -19.37
CA GLU A 426 -2.02 -13.94 -20.29
C GLU A 426 -1.65 -12.45 -20.45
N GLN A 427 -2.65 -11.55 -20.38
CA GLN A 427 -2.49 -10.10 -20.49
C GLN A 427 -3.37 -9.38 -19.48
N TRP A 428 -2.96 -8.18 -19.06
CA TRP A 428 -3.78 -7.31 -18.23
C TRP A 428 -5.09 -6.94 -18.91
N THR A 429 -6.17 -6.97 -18.15
CA THR A 429 -7.50 -6.53 -18.57
C THR A 429 -7.80 -5.10 -18.09
N GLY A 430 -8.70 -4.42 -18.78
CA GLY A 430 -9.15 -3.08 -18.39
C GLY A 430 -10.17 -3.06 -17.26
N LEU A 431 -10.65 -1.87 -16.94
CA LEU A 431 -11.69 -1.55 -15.97
C LEU A 431 -12.88 -0.88 -16.69
N PRO A 432 -14.13 -1.14 -16.31
CA PRO A 432 -14.58 -2.22 -15.43
C PRO A 432 -14.65 -3.56 -16.17
N LEU A 433 -14.59 -4.68 -15.46
CA LEU A 433 -14.75 -6.02 -16.05
C LEU A 433 -15.17 -7.05 -15.00
N LEU A 434 -16.34 -7.65 -15.16
CA LEU A 434 -16.75 -8.76 -14.30
C LEU A 434 -15.89 -10.00 -14.57
N PRO A 435 -15.57 -10.83 -13.56
CA PRO A 435 -14.79 -12.06 -13.76
C PRO A 435 -15.39 -13.02 -14.81
N SER A 436 -16.72 -13.04 -14.95
CA SER A 436 -17.42 -13.85 -15.97
C SER A 436 -17.30 -13.33 -17.41
N GLN A 437 -16.87 -12.08 -17.58
CA GLN A 437 -16.71 -11.40 -18.87
C GLN A 437 -15.27 -11.35 -19.35
N ASP A 438 -14.33 -11.85 -18.58
CA ASP A 438 -12.91 -11.84 -18.88
C ASP A 438 -12.63 -12.74 -20.10
N PRO A 439 -12.10 -12.20 -21.22
CA PRO A 439 -11.82 -12.97 -22.41
C PRO A 439 -10.39 -13.53 -22.45
N GLN A 440 -9.56 -13.22 -21.46
CA GLN A 440 -8.14 -13.59 -21.47
C GLN A 440 -7.95 -15.09 -21.25
N LYS A 441 -6.86 -15.61 -21.78
CA LYS A 441 -6.40 -16.96 -21.47
C LYS A 441 -5.81 -16.99 -20.09
N ARG A 442 -6.07 -18.10 -19.39
CA ARG A 442 -5.48 -18.37 -18.08
C ARG A 442 -4.20 -19.18 -18.23
N GLU A 443 -3.18 -18.82 -17.46
CA GLU A 443 -1.88 -19.49 -17.47
C GLU A 443 -1.42 -19.82 -16.05
N LEU A 444 -0.85 -21.04 -15.87
CA LEU A 444 -0.11 -21.42 -14.67
C LEU A 444 1.33 -20.93 -14.79
N HIS A 445 1.80 -20.30 -13.74
CA HIS A 445 3.19 -19.85 -13.66
C HIS A 445 4.07 -20.88 -12.95
N ARG A 446 5.39 -20.66 -12.99
CA ARG A 446 6.38 -21.64 -12.49
C ARG A 446 6.12 -22.01 -11.01
N PRO A 447 6.36 -23.28 -10.62
CA PRO A 447 6.46 -23.61 -9.20
C PRO A 447 7.60 -22.85 -8.54
N THR A 448 7.40 -22.42 -7.28
CA THR A 448 8.44 -21.75 -6.51
C THR A 448 8.57 -22.34 -5.12
N THR A 449 9.74 -22.17 -4.50
CA THR A 449 10.01 -22.64 -3.13
C THR A 449 9.12 -21.91 -2.14
N GLN A 450 8.92 -20.60 -2.30
CA GLN A 450 8.06 -19.77 -1.45
C GLN A 450 6.61 -20.26 -1.51
N ALA A 451 6.01 -20.39 -2.69
CA ALA A 451 4.64 -20.90 -2.84
C ALA A 451 4.47 -22.31 -2.26
N THR A 452 5.48 -23.16 -2.45
CA THR A 452 5.49 -24.52 -1.90
C THR A 452 5.47 -24.52 -0.37
N LEU A 453 6.23 -23.63 0.26
CA LEU A 453 6.30 -23.53 1.72
C LEU A 453 5.08 -22.80 2.29
N ASN A 454 4.48 -21.85 1.59
CA ASN A 454 3.19 -21.28 1.93
C ASN A 454 2.09 -22.35 1.97
N LEU A 455 2.04 -23.23 0.96
CA LEU A 455 1.16 -24.41 0.97
C LEU A 455 1.47 -25.33 2.15
N ALA A 456 2.75 -25.63 2.43
CA ALA A 456 3.11 -26.49 3.55
C ALA A 456 2.67 -25.91 4.89
N ALA A 457 2.89 -24.63 5.13
CA ALA A 457 2.52 -23.95 6.37
C ALA A 457 0.99 -23.91 6.56
N THR A 458 0.26 -23.38 5.60
CA THR A 458 -1.20 -23.22 5.70
C THR A 458 -1.95 -24.54 5.77
N ALA A 459 -1.51 -25.55 5.02
CA ALA A 459 -2.10 -26.89 5.07
C ALA A 459 -1.78 -27.61 6.41
N ALA A 460 -0.61 -27.39 7.01
CA ALA A 460 -0.30 -27.91 8.34
C ALA A 460 -1.14 -27.24 9.43
N GLN A 461 -1.30 -25.91 9.40
CA GLN A 461 -2.20 -25.18 10.31
C GLN A 461 -3.65 -25.67 10.16
N ALA A 462 -4.12 -25.78 8.93
CA ALA A 462 -5.46 -26.30 8.63
C ALA A 462 -5.66 -27.71 9.21
N ALA A 463 -4.68 -28.60 9.04
CA ALA A 463 -4.80 -29.97 9.53
C ALA A 463 -5.10 -30.04 11.04
N ARG A 464 -4.50 -29.16 11.88
CA ARG A 464 -4.83 -29.14 13.32
C ARG A 464 -6.19 -28.49 13.61
N LEU A 465 -6.59 -27.46 12.85
CA LEU A 465 -7.82 -26.71 13.13
C LEU A 465 -9.08 -27.40 12.61
N TYR A 466 -9.01 -28.08 11.47
CA TYR A 466 -10.16 -28.83 10.93
C TYR A 466 -10.33 -30.20 11.54
N ARG A 467 -9.36 -30.76 12.22
CA ARG A 467 -9.43 -32.10 12.83
C ARG A 467 -10.69 -32.36 13.69
N PRO A 468 -11.22 -31.38 14.44
CA PRO A 468 -12.48 -31.56 15.19
C PRO A 468 -13.73 -31.60 14.32
N TYR A 469 -13.69 -31.08 13.10
CA TYR A 469 -14.82 -30.85 12.18
C TYR A 469 -14.84 -31.84 11.02
N ASP A 470 -13.69 -31.95 10.33
CA ASP A 470 -13.51 -32.79 9.14
C ASP A 470 -12.13 -33.47 9.19
N ARG A 471 -12.13 -34.73 9.64
CA ARG A 471 -10.90 -35.53 9.79
C ARG A 471 -10.30 -35.94 8.45
N GLU A 472 -11.11 -36.10 7.41
CA GLU A 472 -10.66 -36.47 6.08
C GLU A 472 -9.93 -35.29 5.43
N PHE A 473 -10.51 -34.11 5.46
CA PHE A 473 -9.86 -32.89 5.00
C PHE A 473 -8.57 -32.59 5.79
N ALA A 474 -8.60 -32.72 7.10
CA ALA A 474 -7.42 -32.54 7.95
C ALA A 474 -6.28 -33.50 7.56
N ALA A 475 -6.59 -34.77 7.29
CA ALA A 475 -5.59 -35.76 6.85
C ALA A 475 -5.06 -35.45 5.43
N LYS A 476 -5.93 -35.01 4.51
CA LYS A 476 -5.55 -34.57 3.16
C LYS A 476 -4.59 -33.37 3.21
N ALA A 477 -4.93 -32.36 4.03
CA ALA A 477 -4.12 -31.17 4.21
C ALA A 477 -2.73 -31.50 4.79
N LEU A 478 -2.66 -32.32 5.85
CA LEU A 478 -1.38 -32.73 6.44
C LEU A 478 -0.50 -33.48 5.44
N LYS A 479 -1.07 -34.43 4.69
CA LYS A 479 -0.32 -35.16 3.66
C LYS A 479 0.25 -34.23 2.59
N ALA A 480 -0.52 -33.22 2.15
CA ALA A 480 -0.06 -32.23 1.18
C ALA A 480 1.04 -31.34 1.77
N ALA A 481 0.92 -30.93 3.04
CA ALA A 481 1.92 -30.15 3.75
C ALA A 481 3.28 -30.87 3.84
N GLU A 482 3.26 -32.15 4.26
CA GLU A 482 4.46 -32.97 4.34
C GLU A 482 5.11 -33.19 2.96
N LYS A 483 4.29 -33.42 1.92
CA LYS A 483 4.76 -33.56 0.55
C LYS A 483 5.39 -32.25 0.05
N ALA A 484 4.76 -31.10 0.31
CA ALA A 484 5.28 -29.79 -0.06
C ALA A 484 6.59 -29.47 0.65
N TRP A 485 6.67 -29.75 1.96
CA TRP A 485 7.92 -29.61 2.72
C TRP A 485 9.06 -30.45 2.12
N ALA A 486 8.81 -31.72 1.82
CA ALA A 486 9.82 -32.60 1.23
C ALA A 486 10.28 -32.11 -0.16
N ALA A 487 9.35 -31.58 -0.96
CA ALA A 487 9.64 -31.01 -2.27
C ALA A 487 10.47 -29.71 -2.15
N ALA A 488 10.13 -28.83 -1.22
CA ALA A 488 10.90 -27.60 -0.96
C ALA A 488 12.31 -27.91 -0.47
N VAL A 489 12.48 -28.89 0.40
CA VAL A 489 13.83 -29.35 0.84
C VAL A 489 14.65 -29.90 -0.31
N ALA A 490 14.01 -30.58 -1.27
CA ALA A 490 14.70 -31.10 -2.46
C ALA A 490 15.01 -29.99 -3.48
N HIS A 491 14.25 -28.89 -3.47
CA HIS A 491 14.34 -27.77 -4.41
C HIS A 491 14.28 -26.43 -3.66
N PRO A 492 15.33 -26.08 -2.86
CA PRO A 492 15.25 -24.97 -1.90
C PRO A 492 15.40 -23.57 -2.52
N GLU A 493 15.78 -23.46 -3.80
CA GLU A 493 16.15 -22.20 -4.46
C GLU A 493 15.46 -22.03 -5.81
N VAL A 494 14.18 -22.41 -5.92
CA VAL A 494 13.36 -22.16 -7.11
C VAL A 494 12.56 -20.90 -6.87
N TYR A 495 13.14 -19.74 -7.21
CA TYR A 495 12.58 -18.42 -6.94
C TYR A 495 11.63 -17.95 -8.04
N PRO A 496 10.67 -17.03 -7.73
CA PRO A 496 9.87 -16.37 -8.74
C PRO A 496 10.73 -15.53 -9.69
N ASP A 497 10.25 -15.36 -10.92
CA ASP A 497 10.91 -14.47 -11.89
C ASP A 497 10.46 -13.03 -11.61
N PRO A 498 11.38 -12.10 -11.30
CA PRO A 498 11.01 -10.71 -11.04
C PRO A 498 10.40 -9.99 -12.26
N ASN A 499 10.57 -10.53 -13.47
CA ASN A 499 10.02 -9.97 -14.70
C ASN A 499 8.67 -10.60 -15.09
N ASP A 500 8.12 -11.48 -14.26
CA ASP A 500 6.86 -12.19 -14.54
C ASP A 500 5.64 -11.37 -14.07
N GLY A 501 5.53 -10.13 -14.56
CA GLY A 501 4.50 -9.16 -14.21
C GLY A 501 3.51 -8.82 -15.32
N THR A 502 3.41 -9.66 -16.37
CA THR A 502 2.44 -9.44 -17.46
C THR A 502 1.16 -10.22 -17.18
N GLY A 503 0.03 -9.52 -17.13
CA GLY A 503 -1.28 -10.11 -16.85
C GLY A 503 -1.57 -10.40 -15.38
N GLY A 504 -0.56 -10.25 -14.51
CA GLY A 504 -0.66 -10.39 -13.06
C GLY A 504 0.59 -9.92 -12.34
N GLY A 505 0.54 -9.75 -11.02
CA GLY A 505 1.66 -9.30 -10.19
C GLY A 505 2.86 -10.25 -10.25
N ALA A 506 4.08 -9.71 -10.28
CA ALA A 506 5.31 -10.51 -10.32
C ALA A 506 5.62 -11.16 -8.97
N TYR A 507 5.44 -10.44 -7.87
CA TYR A 507 5.75 -10.87 -6.50
C TYR A 507 7.17 -11.44 -6.37
N PRO A 508 8.21 -10.63 -6.65
CA PRO A 508 9.59 -11.09 -6.61
C PRO A 508 10.05 -11.34 -5.17
N ASP A 509 10.71 -12.46 -4.97
CA ASP A 509 11.32 -12.84 -3.71
C ASP A 509 12.48 -13.81 -3.98
N ASP A 510 13.68 -13.46 -3.54
CA ASP A 510 14.92 -14.21 -3.77
C ASP A 510 15.42 -14.95 -2.52
N ASN A 511 14.57 -15.03 -1.48
CA ASN A 511 14.85 -15.68 -0.22
C ASN A 511 13.66 -16.53 0.22
N ALA A 512 13.87 -17.75 0.64
CA ALA A 512 12.83 -18.65 1.15
C ALA A 512 13.11 -19.11 2.59
N THR A 513 14.08 -18.52 3.28
CA THR A 513 14.49 -18.98 4.61
C THR A 513 13.40 -18.71 5.66
N ASP A 514 12.63 -17.70 5.50
CA ASP A 514 11.54 -17.33 6.38
C ASP A 514 10.29 -18.18 6.14
N GLU A 515 9.98 -18.54 4.89
CA GLU A 515 8.94 -19.54 4.59
C GLU A 515 9.31 -20.92 5.13
N PHE A 516 10.57 -21.34 5.01
CA PHE A 516 11.03 -22.58 5.64
C PHE A 516 10.82 -22.56 7.15
N TYR A 517 11.14 -21.43 7.80
CA TYR A 517 10.95 -21.29 9.23
C TYR A 517 9.46 -21.35 9.60
N TRP A 518 8.60 -20.66 8.87
CA TRP A 518 7.16 -20.68 9.09
C TRP A 518 6.56 -22.08 8.86
N ALA A 519 6.86 -22.72 7.72
CA ALA A 519 6.38 -24.06 7.41
C ALA A 519 6.83 -25.10 8.45
N ALA A 520 8.08 -25.04 8.90
CA ALA A 520 8.59 -25.92 9.97
C ALA A 520 7.85 -25.68 11.29
N ALA A 521 7.56 -24.41 11.63
CA ALA A 521 6.80 -24.06 12.82
C ALA A 521 5.40 -24.68 12.80
N GLU A 522 4.67 -24.54 11.69
CA GLU A 522 3.31 -25.07 11.54
C GLU A 522 3.28 -26.60 11.54
N LEU A 523 4.22 -27.24 10.82
CA LEU A 523 4.38 -28.70 10.82
C LEU A 523 4.70 -29.21 12.23
N TYR A 524 5.57 -28.52 12.96
CA TYR A 524 5.87 -28.88 14.35
C TYR A 524 4.63 -28.76 15.25
N LEU A 525 3.92 -27.65 15.19
CA LEU A 525 2.74 -27.41 16.02
C LEU A 525 1.63 -28.42 15.75
N THR A 526 1.57 -28.96 14.53
CA THR A 526 0.54 -29.92 14.10
C THR A 526 0.92 -31.36 14.40
N THR A 527 2.17 -31.77 14.12
CA THR A 527 2.62 -33.17 14.24
C THR A 527 3.35 -33.46 15.55
N GLY A 528 4.04 -32.48 16.12
CA GLY A 528 4.94 -32.66 17.25
C GLY A 528 6.26 -33.35 16.88
N GLU A 529 6.53 -33.57 15.59
CA GLU A 529 7.71 -34.32 15.15
C GLU A 529 9.03 -33.57 15.41
N LYS A 530 10.02 -34.37 15.84
CA LYS A 530 11.32 -33.86 16.23
C LYS A 530 12.06 -33.17 15.07
N GLN A 531 11.93 -33.64 13.83
CA GLN A 531 12.61 -33.05 12.68
C GLN A 531 12.23 -31.58 12.47
N PHE A 532 10.95 -31.23 12.62
CA PHE A 532 10.48 -29.85 12.50
C PHE A 532 10.87 -29.00 13.71
N ALA A 533 10.82 -29.59 14.93
CA ALA A 533 11.32 -28.91 16.12
C ALA A 533 12.82 -28.58 16.00
N ASP A 534 13.61 -29.52 15.52
CA ASP A 534 15.04 -29.32 15.31
C ASP A 534 15.31 -28.24 14.28
N TYR A 535 14.55 -28.21 13.16
CA TYR A 535 14.67 -27.16 12.17
C TYR A 535 14.38 -25.76 12.76
N VAL A 536 13.26 -25.61 13.46
CA VAL A 536 12.88 -24.37 14.14
C VAL A 536 13.97 -23.90 15.11
N VAL A 537 14.40 -24.80 16.03
CA VAL A 537 15.36 -24.45 17.09
C VAL A 537 16.73 -24.07 16.53
N ASN A 538 17.16 -24.71 15.45
CA ASN A 538 18.46 -24.45 14.82
C ASN A 538 18.42 -23.31 13.80
N SER A 539 17.24 -22.84 13.40
CA SER A 539 17.10 -21.70 12.49
C SER A 539 17.60 -20.42 13.17
N PRO A 540 18.43 -19.61 12.51
CA PRO A 540 18.81 -18.29 13.02
C PRO A 540 17.58 -17.39 13.24
N LEU A 541 16.53 -17.57 12.45
CA LEU A 541 15.26 -16.82 12.57
C LEU A 541 14.48 -17.14 13.85
N ASN A 542 14.80 -18.21 14.59
CA ASN A 542 14.07 -18.54 15.81
C ASN A 542 14.25 -17.50 16.93
N THR A 543 15.38 -16.81 16.96
CA THR A 543 15.71 -15.80 17.98
C THR A 543 16.24 -14.48 17.41
N ALA A 544 16.40 -14.36 16.10
CA ALA A 544 16.78 -13.10 15.48
C ALA A 544 15.68 -12.04 15.67
N ASP A 545 16.05 -10.78 15.60
CA ASP A 545 15.08 -9.69 15.47
C ASP A 545 14.48 -9.72 14.06
N ILE A 546 13.22 -10.10 13.97
CA ILE A 546 12.45 -10.19 12.72
C ILE A 546 11.31 -9.16 12.68
N PHE A 547 11.14 -8.37 13.75
CA PHE A 547 10.10 -7.37 13.86
C PHE A 547 10.66 -5.99 13.52
N GLY A 548 11.12 -5.85 12.26
CA GLY A 548 11.70 -4.61 11.75
C GLY A 548 10.67 -3.50 11.48
N SER A 549 11.14 -2.35 11.00
CA SER A 549 10.34 -1.16 10.76
C SER A 549 9.20 -1.37 9.75
N LEU A 550 9.39 -2.28 8.80
CA LEU A 550 8.40 -2.61 7.76
C LEU A 550 7.40 -3.69 8.18
N GLY A 551 7.61 -4.37 9.32
CA GLY A 551 6.73 -5.42 9.78
C GLY A 551 6.88 -6.74 9.02
N PHE A 552 5.78 -7.49 8.93
CA PHE A 552 5.70 -8.72 8.14
C PHE A 552 4.62 -8.60 7.05
N ASP A 553 4.79 -9.36 5.99
CA ASP A 553 3.92 -9.42 4.83
C ASP A 553 4.14 -10.72 4.05
N TRP A 554 3.67 -10.79 2.80
CA TRP A 554 3.83 -11.95 1.92
C TRP A 554 5.29 -12.32 1.62
N ALA A 555 6.24 -11.38 1.70
CA ALA A 555 7.67 -11.57 1.44
C ALA A 555 8.52 -11.66 2.74
N ARG A 556 7.90 -11.51 3.91
CA ARG A 556 8.56 -11.53 5.22
C ARG A 556 7.74 -12.35 6.21
N THR A 557 7.73 -13.66 6.03
CA THR A 557 6.80 -14.61 6.65
C THR A 557 7.28 -15.21 7.98
N ALA A 558 8.52 -14.99 8.39
CA ALA A 558 9.07 -15.56 9.63
C ALA A 558 8.24 -15.22 10.89
N ALA A 559 7.61 -14.03 10.90
CA ALA A 559 6.77 -13.60 12.01
C ALA A 559 5.55 -14.49 12.21
N LEU A 560 4.97 -15.04 11.13
CA LEU A 560 3.78 -15.89 11.18
C LEU A 560 4.08 -17.14 12.04
N GLY A 561 5.15 -17.86 11.71
CA GLY A 561 5.58 -19.02 12.47
C GLY A 561 5.97 -18.66 13.92
N ARG A 562 6.62 -17.50 14.12
CA ARG A 562 7.03 -17.08 15.47
C ARG A 562 5.84 -16.73 16.37
N LEU A 563 4.82 -16.07 15.84
CA LEU A 563 3.60 -15.74 16.56
C LEU A 563 2.86 -16.99 16.99
N ASP A 564 2.74 -18.00 16.10
CA ASP A 564 2.07 -19.27 16.44
C ASP A 564 2.88 -20.11 17.40
N LEU A 565 4.21 -20.19 17.26
CA LEU A 565 5.07 -20.85 18.26
C LEU A 565 4.96 -20.22 19.65
N ALA A 566 4.75 -18.91 19.73
CA ALA A 566 4.56 -18.20 20.99
C ALA A 566 3.19 -18.47 21.63
N THR A 567 2.13 -18.53 20.84
CA THR A 567 0.72 -18.58 21.30
C THR A 567 0.17 -19.99 21.40
N VAL A 568 0.40 -20.84 20.40
CA VAL A 568 -0.13 -22.22 20.37
C VAL A 568 0.61 -23.09 21.40
N PRO A 569 -0.10 -23.82 22.27
CA PRO A 569 0.53 -24.67 23.26
C PRO A 569 1.41 -25.76 22.64
N SER A 570 2.68 -25.80 23.00
CA SER A 570 3.63 -26.80 22.51
C SER A 570 4.73 -27.09 23.53
N ARG A 571 5.53 -28.15 23.27
CA ARG A 571 6.71 -28.51 24.06
C ARG A 571 8.02 -28.11 23.37
N LEU A 572 8.01 -27.06 22.53
CA LEU A 572 9.20 -26.58 21.84
C LEU A 572 10.30 -26.22 22.82
N PRO A 573 11.52 -26.78 22.69
CA PRO A 573 12.65 -26.34 23.48
C PRO A 573 12.92 -24.85 23.28
N GLY A 574 13.04 -24.09 24.37
CA GLY A 574 13.28 -22.65 24.30
C GLY A 574 12.07 -21.80 23.94
N ARG A 575 10.85 -22.33 23.98
CA ARG A 575 9.59 -21.57 23.70
C ARG A 575 9.50 -20.26 24.49
N ASP A 576 10.04 -20.20 25.70
CA ASP A 576 10.07 -18.95 26.48
C ASP A 576 10.93 -17.85 25.84
N LYS A 577 11.96 -18.22 25.08
CA LYS A 577 12.75 -17.24 24.30
C LYS A 577 11.93 -16.72 23.12
N VAL A 578 11.23 -17.61 22.43
CA VAL A 578 10.31 -17.24 21.34
C VAL A 578 9.24 -16.25 21.86
N ARG A 579 8.60 -16.55 22.97
CA ARG A 579 7.61 -15.64 23.60
C ARG A 579 8.22 -14.29 23.96
N ARG A 580 9.43 -14.26 24.53
CA ARG A 580 10.11 -13.01 24.84
C ARG A 580 10.40 -12.19 23.59
N SER A 581 10.86 -12.80 22.51
CA SER A 581 11.15 -12.07 21.26
C SER A 581 9.92 -11.40 20.65
N VAL A 582 8.73 -12.02 20.76
CA VAL A 582 7.46 -11.39 20.36
C VAL A 582 7.13 -10.19 21.25
N ILE A 583 7.38 -10.31 22.56
CA ILE A 583 7.15 -9.21 23.52
C ILE A 583 8.14 -8.05 23.25
N GLU A 584 9.39 -8.35 22.95
CA GLU A 584 10.43 -7.37 22.61
C GLU A 584 10.09 -6.65 21.29
N GLY A 585 9.65 -7.37 20.25
CA GLY A 585 9.15 -6.79 19.02
C GLY A 585 7.94 -5.87 19.24
N ALA A 586 6.99 -6.32 20.07
CA ALA A 586 5.85 -5.49 20.45
C ALA A 586 6.26 -4.23 21.22
N ASP A 587 7.26 -4.29 22.08
CA ASP A 587 7.79 -3.11 22.79
C ASP A 587 8.46 -2.13 21.81
N THR A 588 9.14 -2.61 20.77
CA THR A 588 9.67 -1.78 19.69
C THR A 588 8.55 -1.05 18.93
N TYR A 589 7.51 -1.76 18.53
CA TYR A 589 6.36 -1.14 17.87
C TYR A 589 5.59 -0.17 18.77
N LEU A 590 5.48 -0.44 20.07
CA LEU A 590 4.93 0.51 21.03
C LEU A 590 5.78 1.77 21.17
N ALA A 591 7.10 1.66 21.09
CA ALA A 591 7.98 2.82 21.10
C ALA A 591 7.77 3.66 19.83
N THR A 592 7.68 3.04 18.66
CA THR A 592 7.34 3.70 17.40
C THR A 592 6.00 4.41 17.50
N LEU A 593 4.94 3.72 17.94
CA LEU A 593 3.60 4.30 18.12
C LEU A 593 3.58 5.54 19.02
N ARG A 594 4.35 5.54 20.11
CA ARG A 594 4.43 6.70 21.01
C ARG A 594 5.14 7.90 20.39
N ASN A 595 6.09 7.64 19.51
CA ASN A 595 6.84 8.67 18.78
C ASN A 595 6.05 9.22 17.59
N GLN A 596 5.09 8.47 17.05
CA GLN A 596 4.22 8.88 15.96
C GLN A 596 3.01 9.64 16.51
N PRO A 597 2.84 10.95 16.22
CA PRO A 597 1.73 11.75 16.76
C PRO A 597 0.34 11.26 16.36
N TYR A 598 0.23 10.53 15.25
CA TYR A 598 -1.01 9.89 14.82
C TYR A 598 -1.23 8.50 15.44
N GLY A 599 -0.28 8.00 16.24
CA GLY A 599 -0.44 6.76 17.00
C GLY A 599 -0.38 5.48 16.18
N MET A 600 0.42 5.44 15.14
CA MET A 600 0.64 4.24 14.32
C MET A 600 1.97 3.55 14.68
N PRO A 601 2.03 2.21 14.68
CA PRO A 601 3.24 1.44 14.96
C PRO A 601 4.10 1.23 13.69
N TYR A 602 4.12 2.20 12.77
CA TYR A 602 4.80 2.12 11.48
C TYR A 602 5.56 3.43 11.23
N ALA A 603 6.84 3.32 10.97
CA ALA A 603 7.72 4.43 10.63
C ALA A 603 8.74 3.90 9.60
N PRO A 604 8.40 3.94 8.31
CA PRO A 604 9.28 3.42 7.28
C PRO A 604 10.56 4.26 7.18
N PRO A 605 11.69 3.68 6.75
CA PRO A 605 12.92 4.43 6.50
C PRO A 605 12.66 5.60 5.55
N ASP A 606 13.31 6.74 5.83
CA ASP A 606 13.25 7.96 5.02
C ASP A 606 11.82 8.48 4.74
N ASN A 607 10.85 8.07 5.57
CA ASN A 607 9.43 8.39 5.42
C ASN A 607 8.82 7.90 4.07
N VAL A 608 9.41 6.86 3.47
CA VAL A 608 8.96 6.25 2.22
C VAL A 608 7.92 5.17 2.54
N TYR A 609 6.66 5.51 2.37
CA TYR A 609 5.55 4.58 2.56
C TYR A 609 5.48 3.57 1.42
N ASP A 610 5.32 2.30 1.76
CA ASP A 610 5.27 1.21 0.79
C ASP A 610 3.83 0.92 0.35
N TRP A 611 3.67 0.24 -0.77
CA TRP A 611 2.39 -0.22 -1.29
C TRP A 611 1.72 -1.16 -0.29
N GLY A 612 0.46 -0.89 0.06
CA GLY A 612 -0.25 -1.64 1.10
C GLY A 612 0.10 -1.23 2.54
N SER A 613 0.60 0.00 2.76
CA SER A 613 1.06 0.49 4.06
C SER A 613 0.06 0.33 5.20
N ASN A 614 -1.26 0.36 4.93
CA ASN A 614 -2.28 0.13 5.95
C ASN A 614 -2.21 -1.30 6.53
N SER A 615 -1.89 -2.30 5.69
CA SER A 615 -1.70 -3.67 6.19
C SER A 615 -0.45 -3.80 7.04
N GLN A 616 0.63 -3.08 6.72
CA GLN A 616 1.86 -3.06 7.54
C GLN A 616 1.58 -2.50 8.94
N ILE A 617 0.77 -1.42 9.02
CA ILE A 617 0.33 -0.86 10.30
C ILE A 617 -0.46 -1.88 11.13
N LEU A 618 -1.38 -2.61 10.48
CA LEU A 618 -2.21 -3.63 11.15
C LEU A 618 -1.41 -4.87 11.52
N ASN A 619 -0.47 -5.32 10.72
CA ASN A 619 0.42 -6.43 11.02
C ASN A 619 1.36 -6.11 12.19
N ASN A 620 1.88 -4.90 12.28
CA ASN A 620 2.63 -4.45 13.46
C ASN A 620 1.74 -4.39 14.70
N ALA A 621 0.48 -3.95 14.55
CA ALA A 621 -0.52 -3.99 15.61
C ALA A 621 -0.89 -5.41 16.04
N HIS A 622 -0.90 -6.38 15.13
CA HIS A 622 -1.08 -7.80 15.41
C HIS A 622 0.01 -8.33 16.36
N VAL A 623 1.28 -7.96 16.15
CA VAL A 623 2.37 -8.32 17.07
C VAL A 623 2.14 -7.71 18.45
N ILE A 624 1.72 -6.44 18.53
CA ILE A 624 1.38 -5.77 19.80
C ILE A 624 0.20 -6.50 20.49
N ALA A 625 -0.85 -6.83 19.75
CA ALA A 625 -2.02 -7.53 20.27
C ALA A 625 -1.67 -8.95 20.78
N THR A 626 -0.78 -9.66 20.08
CA THR A 626 -0.26 -10.95 20.52
C THR A 626 0.52 -10.83 21.84
N ALA A 627 1.30 -9.79 22.04
CA ALA A 627 1.97 -9.54 23.31
C ALA A 627 0.96 -9.30 24.46
N TYR A 628 -0.21 -8.71 24.17
CA TYR A 628 -1.31 -8.67 25.15
C TYR A 628 -1.84 -10.05 25.47
N ASP A 629 -2.09 -10.90 24.50
CA ASP A 629 -2.56 -12.27 24.72
C ASP A 629 -1.55 -13.08 25.55
N LEU A 630 -0.24 -12.86 25.35
CA LEU A 630 0.84 -13.53 26.08
C LEU A 630 1.00 -13.04 27.53
N THR A 631 0.79 -11.73 27.80
CA THR A 631 1.15 -11.10 29.06
C THR A 631 -0.01 -10.60 29.88
N GLY A 632 -1.12 -10.21 29.24
CA GLY A 632 -2.25 -9.50 29.85
C GLY A 632 -1.96 -8.05 30.21
N ALA A 633 -0.81 -7.49 29.86
CA ALA A 633 -0.45 -6.12 30.18
C ALA A 633 -1.20 -5.12 29.29
N SER A 634 -1.97 -4.22 29.90
CA SER A 634 -2.86 -3.27 29.21
C SER A 634 -2.15 -2.37 28.21
N LYS A 635 -0.86 -2.07 28.40
CA LYS A 635 -0.07 -1.27 27.45
C LYS A 635 -0.12 -1.83 26.02
N TYR A 636 -0.14 -3.15 25.86
CA TYR A 636 -0.20 -3.81 24.54
C TYR A 636 -1.62 -3.75 23.96
N ARG A 637 -2.65 -4.04 24.77
CA ARG A 637 -4.04 -3.84 24.34
C ARG A 637 -4.27 -2.42 23.86
N ASP A 638 -3.85 -1.46 24.65
CA ASP A 638 -4.08 -0.04 24.38
C ASP A 638 -3.30 0.42 23.13
N GLY A 639 -2.10 -0.09 22.92
CA GLY A 639 -1.32 0.17 21.70
C GLY A 639 -1.97 -0.43 20.44
N ALA A 640 -2.46 -1.67 20.51
CA ALA A 640 -3.15 -2.32 19.40
C ALA A 640 -4.44 -1.58 19.01
N LEU A 641 -5.23 -1.12 20.00
CA LEU A 641 -6.44 -0.33 19.75
C LEU A 641 -6.11 1.04 19.14
N GLN A 642 -5.05 1.73 19.60
CA GLN A 642 -4.61 3.01 19.02
C GLN A 642 -4.15 2.86 17.57
N SER A 643 -3.58 1.72 17.19
CA SER A 643 -3.20 1.43 15.81
C SER A 643 -4.43 1.34 14.90
N MET A 644 -5.53 0.79 15.40
CA MET A 644 -6.81 0.79 14.68
C MET A 644 -7.38 2.20 14.50
N ASP A 645 -7.16 3.11 15.46
CA ASP A 645 -7.61 4.51 15.34
C ASP A 645 -7.04 5.19 14.09
N TYR A 646 -5.80 4.86 13.70
CA TYR A 646 -5.17 5.41 12.49
C TYR A 646 -5.93 5.00 11.22
N VAL A 647 -6.21 3.74 11.01
CA VAL A 647 -6.92 3.27 9.80
C VAL A 647 -8.40 3.69 9.78
N LEU A 648 -8.96 4.00 10.94
CA LEU A 648 -10.35 4.44 11.10
C LEU A 648 -10.52 5.98 11.14
N GLY A 649 -9.48 6.75 10.79
CA GLY A 649 -9.60 8.20 10.57
C GLY A 649 -8.63 9.10 11.33
N ARG A 650 -7.94 8.63 12.37
CA ARG A 650 -6.93 9.41 13.09
C ARG A 650 -5.62 9.48 12.31
N ASN A 651 -5.66 10.00 11.10
CA ASN A 651 -4.52 10.13 10.18
C ASN A 651 -4.48 11.53 9.56
N ALA A 652 -3.41 11.85 8.83
CA ALA A 652 -3.22 13.18 8.26
C ALA A 652 -4.32 13.57 7.26
N LEU A 653 -4.83 12.60 6.48
CA LEU A 653 -5.92 12.80 5.51
C LEU A 653 -7.29 12.91 6.17
N ASN A 654 -7.44 12.56 7.48
CA ASN A 654 -8.75 12.53 8.16
C ASN A 654 -9.78 11.66 7.43
N ILE A 655 -9.36 10.52 6.90
CA ILE A 655 -10.17 9.55 6.18
C ILE A 655 -10.11 8.19 6.88
N SER A 656 -11.24 7.52 7.01
CA SER A 656 -11.22 6.09 7.32
C SER A 656 -10.84 5.32 6.06
N TYR A 657 -9.81 4.49 6.15
CA TYR A 657 -9.39 3.62 5.05
C TYR A 657 -10.24 2.34 4.93
N VAL A 658 -11.36 2.29 5.66
CA VAL A 658 -12.26 1.13 5.69
C VAL A 658 -13.62 1.51 5.13
N THR A 659 -13.98 0.91 4.00
CA THR A 659 -15.23 1.19 3.27
C THR A 659 -16.45 1.05 4.18
N GLY A 660 -17.29 2.09 4.16
CA GLY A 660 -18.55 2.13 4.91
C GLY A 660 -18.41 2.34 6.43
N TYR A 661 -17.21 2.69 6.90
CA TYR A 661 -16.91 3.00 8.30
C TYR A 661 -16.32 4.40 8.42
N GLY A 662 -16.95 5.25 9.21
CA GLY A 662 -16.60 6.68 9.35
C GLY A 662 -17.43 7.59 8.45
N GLU A 663 -17.44 8.89 8.77
CA GLU A 663 -18.15 9.91 7.99
C GLU A 663 -17.54 10.11 6.60
N VAL A 664 -16.21 10.11 6.54
CA VAL A 664 -15.45 10.11 5.29
C VAL A 664 -14.58 8.88 5.26
N ASN A 665 -14.83 8.03 4.29
CA ASN A 665 -14.15 6.74 4.15
C ASN A 665 -13.79 6.44 2.70
N SER A 666 -12.79 5.58 2.50
CA SER A 666 -12.46 5.00 1.20
C SER A 666 -13.65 4.19 0.68
N HIS A 667 -13.94 4.28 -0.60
CA HIS A 667 -15.06 3.58 -1.23
C HIS A 667 -14.90 3.38 -2.73
N ASN A 668 -13.80 3.86 -3.32
CA ASN A 668 -13.46 3.71 -4.74
C ASN A 668 -12.19 2.88 -4.91
N GLU A 669 -11.99 1.84 -4.08
CA GLU A 669 -10.81 1.01 -4.18
C GLU A 669 -10.73 0.35 -5.55
N HIS A 670 -9.52 0.34 -6.12
CA HIS A 670 -9.24 -0.22 -7.44
C HIS A 670 -9.64 -1.69 -7.52
N SER A 671 -10.63 -1.98 -8.34
CA SER A 671 -11.11 -3.33 -8.63
C SER A 671 -11.85 -3.36 -9.95
N ARG A 672 -11.74 -4.46 -10.70
CA ARG A 672 -12.46 -4.63 -11.97
C ARG A 672 -13.95 -4.80 -11.80
N TRP A 673 -14.43 -5.33 -10.69
CA TRP A 673 -15.86 -5.62 -10.47
C TRP A 673 -16.53 -4.78 -9.36
N TYR A 674 -15.78 -4.10 -8.51
CA TYR A 674 -16.29 -3.06 -7.61
C TYR A 674 -15.98 -1.69 -8.23
N ALA A 675 -16.65 -1.38 -9.33
CA ALA A 675 -16.26 -0.26 -10.19
C ALA A 675 -17.39 0.76 -10.38
N HIS A 676 -18.13 1.05 -9.31
CA HIS A 676 -19.27 1.99 -9.33
C HIS A 676 -18.87 3.37 -9.87
N GLU A 677 -17.67 3.84 -9.58
CA GLU A 677 -17.18 5.13 -10.07
C GLU A 677 -17.09 5.18 -11.61
N LEU A 678 -16.86 4.03 -12.26
CA LEU A 678 -16.78 3.92 -13.73
C LEU A 678 -18.10 3.45 -14.36
N ASP A 679 -18.85 2.61 -13.66
CA ASP A 679 -20.16 2.10 -14.09
C ASP A 679 -21.12 2.09 -12.90
N PRO A 680 -22.13 2.99 -12.88
CA PRO A 680 -23.12 3.07 -11.78
C PRO A 680 -23.96 1.81 -11.56
N ASN A 681 -23.93 0.83 -12.49
CA ASN A 681 -24.59 -0.46 -12.30
C ASN A 681 -23.78 -1.47 -11.50
N LEU A 682 -22.50 -1.19 -11.28
CA LEU A 682 -21.61 -2.01 -10.45
C LEU A 682 -21.60 -1.46 -9.01
N PRO A 683 -21.33 -2.31 -8.01
CA PRO A 683 -21.22 -1.85 -6.62
C PRO A 683 -19.88 -1.17 -6.36
N ASN A 684 -19.80 -0.38 -5.29
CA ASN A 684 -18.55 -0.07 -4.61
C ASN A 684 -18.05 -1.31 -3.87
N PRO A 685 -16.77 -1.36 -3.45
CA PRO A 685 -16.27 -2.42 -2.57
C PRO A 685 -17.16 -2.63 -1.34
N PRO A 686 -17.27 -3.85 -0.82
CA PRO A 686 -18.16 -4.14 0.30
C PRO A 686 -17.72 -3.43 1.59
N LYS A 687 -18.68 -3.14 2.47
CA LYS A 687 -18.37 -2.60 3.80
C LYS A 687 -17.36 -3.47 4.52
N GLY A 688 -16.38 -2.82 5.17
CA GLY A 688 -15.31 -3.53 5.85
C GLY A 688 -14.12 -3.87 4.95
N THR A 689 -14.08 -3.40 3.70
CA THR A 689 -12.90 -3.47 2.82
C THR A 689 -11.85 -2.46 3.25
N LEU A 690 -10.59 -2.86 3.25
CA LEU A 690 -9.44 -2.02 3.53
C LEU A 690 -8.77 -1.56 2.23
N ALA A 691 -8.59 -0.24 2.08
CA ALA A 691 -7.76 0.35 1.04
C ALA A 691 -6.26 0.19 1.33
N GLY A 692 -5.43 0.14 0.29
CA GLY A 692 -3.99 -0.03 0.39
C GLY A 692 -3.30 0.99 1.30
N GLY A 693 -3.65 2.27 1.18
CA GLY A 693 -3.08 3.34 1.99
C GLY A 693 -1.97 4.11 1.30
N ALA A 694 -1.34 5.02 2.05
CA ALA A 694 -0.28 5.86 1.52
C ALA A 694 0.85 5.04 0.87
N ASN A 695 1.29 5.49 -0.32
CA ASN A 695 2.40 4.90 -1.07
C ASN A 695 3.25 6.01 -1.70
N SER A 696 4.45 6.19 -1.18
CA SER A 696 5.34 7.28 -1.61
C SER A 696 5.91 7.10 -3.01
N SER A 697 5.89 5.87 -3.53
CA SER A 697 6.41 5.55 -4.87
C SER A 697 5.43 5.88 -6.00
N ILE A 698 4.14 6.10 -5.68
CA ILE A 698 3.08 6.50 -6.63
C ILE A 698 3.23 5.90 -8.03
N GLN A 699 3.33 4.55 -8.14
CA GLN A 699 3.71 3.87 -9.38
C GLN A 699 2.68 3.95 -10.51
N ASP A 700 1.41 4.24 -10.20
CA ASP A 700 0.37 4.34 -11.23
C ASP A 700 0.32 5.73 -11.88
N PRO A 701 -0.07 5.81 -13.17
CA PRO A 701 -0.11 7.08 -13.90
C PRO A 701 -1.10 8.10 -13.32
N TYR A 702 -2.19 7.63 -12.68
CA TYR A 702 -3.17 8.51 -12.07
C TYR A 702 -2.62 9.16 -10.80
N ALA A 703 -2.05 8.38 -9.88
CA ALA A 703 -1.39 8.88 -8.69
C ALA A 703 -0.25 9.87 -9.07
N GLN A 704 0.59 9.51 -10.06
CA GLN A 704 1.63 10.39 -10.59
C GLN A 704 1.05 11.72 -11.06
N SER A 705 -0.10 11.73 -11.72
CA SER A 705 -0.73 12.95 -12.22
C SER A 705 -1.36 13.84 -11.13
N LYS A 706 -1.65 13.29 -9.94
CA LYS A 706 -2.39 13.99 -8.87
C LYS A 706 -1.57 14.26 -7.62
N LEU A 707 -0.69 13.34 -7.23
CA LEU A 707 -0.02 13.33 -5.93
C LEU A 707 1.39 13.94 -5.95
N HIS A 708 1.66 14.88 -6.88
CA HIS A 708 2.98 15.51 -7.00
C HIS A 708 3.49 16.09 -5.69
N GLY A 709 4.70 15.67 -5.30
CA GLY A 709 5.35 16.16 -4.09
C GLY A 709 4.59 15.82 -2.80
N CYS A 710 3.73 14.80 -2.82
CA CYS A 710 3.04 14.34 -1.63
C CYS A 710 4.06 13.88 -0.57
N VAL A 711 3.72 14.07 0.70
CA VAL A 711 4.57 13.71 1.82
C VAL A 711 3.94 12.55 2.58
N GLY A 712 4.65 11.44 2.70
CA GLY A 712 4.29 10.31 3.57
C GLY A 712 2.80 9.98 3.54
N GLN A 713 2.09 10.30 4.62
CA GLN A 713 0.66 10.01 4.76
C GLN A 713 -0.24 10.65 3.70
N PHE A 714 0.22 11.71 3.00
CA PHE A 714 -0.56 12.36 1.93
C PHE A 714 -0.46 11.69 0.57
N CYS A 715 0.38 10.65 0.41
CA CYS A 715 0.52 9.92 -0.84
C CYS A 715 -0.59 8.86 -1.02
N TYR A 716 -1.85 9.31 -0.96
CA TYR A 716 -3.05 8.49 -1.13
C TYR A 716 -4.18 9.30 -1.77
N ILE A 717 -4.93 8.68 -2.63
CA ILE A 717 -6.17 9.24 -3.21
C ILE A 717 -7.22 8.15 -3.36
N ASP A 718 -8.47 8.42 -2.91
CA ASP A 718 -9.61 7.51 -3.08
C ASP A 718 -10.21 7.64 -4.48
N ASP A 719 -9.59 6.99 -5.45
CA ASP A 719 -10.01 6.96 -6.85
C ASP A 719 -9.68 5.59 -7.45
N ILE A 720 -10.60 5.02 -8.20
CA ILE A 720 -10.46 3.66 -8.75
C ILE A 720 -9.29 3.52 -9.73
N GLN A 721 -8.81 4.61 -10.32
CA GLN A 721 -7.69 4.59 -11.25
C GLN A 721 -6.33 4.52 -10.53
N SER A 722 -6.28 4.88 -9.23
CA SER A 722 -5.05 4.85 -8.44
C SER A 722 -4.82 3.47 -7.82
N TRP A 723 -4.36 2.51 -8.63
CA TRP A 723 -4.10 1.16 -8.15
C TRP A 723 -2.93 1.09 -7.16
N SER A 724 -1.94 1.95 -7.26
CA SER A 724 -0.77 1.88 -6.34
C SER A 724 -1.04 2.42 -4.94
N THR A 725 -2.09 3.23 -4.73
CA THR A 725 -2.43 3.80 -3.42
C THR A 725 -3.77 3.32 -2.89
N ASN A 726 -4.73 3.03 -3.79
CA ASN A 726 -6.13 2.75 -3.43
C ASN A 726 -6.62 1.35 -3.86
N GLU A 727 -5.74 0.39 -4.10
CA GLU A 727 -6.17 -0.97 -4.38
C GLU A 727 -6.70 -1.65 -3.11
N THR A 728 -7.52 -2.70 -3.26
CA THR A 728 -7.86 -3.65 -2.20
C THR A 728 -7.18 -4.98 -2.49
N ALA A 729 -6.75 -5.72 -1.46
CA ALA A 729 -6.16 -7.04 -1.62
C ALA A 729 -6.52 -7.98 -0.47
N ILE A 730 -6.53 -9.29 -0.73
CA ILE A 730 -6.93 -10.30 0.25
C ILE A 730 -6.02 -10.30 1.50
N ASN A 731 -4.72 -10.15 1.34
CA ASN A 731 -3.76 -10.13 2.44
C ASN A 731 -3.89 -8.86 3.31
N TRP A 732 -4.26 -7.72 2.73
CA TRP A 732 -4.52 -6.50 3.52
C TRP A 732 -5.80 -6.62 4.33
N ASN A 733 -6.84 -7.18 3.72
CA ASN A 733 -8.13 -7.40 4.39
C ASN A 733 -8.05 -8.48 5.46
N ALA A 734 -7.13 -9.45 5.36
CA ALA A 734 -6.86 -10.43 6.40
C ALA A 734 -6.30 -9.77 7.67
N ALA A 735 -5.35 -8.85 7.52
CA ALA A 735 -4.81 -8.06 8.62
C ALA A 735 -5.92 -7.23 9.32
N LEU A 736 -6.82 -6.60 8.54
CA LEU A 736 -7.98 -5.90 9.11
C LEU A 736 -8.91 -6.86 9.85
N ALA A 737 -9.25 -8.01 9.26
CA ALA A 737 -10.17 -8.97 9.86
C ALA A 737 -9.64 -9.52 11.20
N TRP A 738 -8.34 -9.80 11.27
CA TRP A 738 -7.68 -10.22 12.49
C TRP A 738 -7.73 -9.14 13.58
N MET A 739 -7.34 -7.91 13.23
CA MET A 739 -7.31 -6.79 14.17
C MET A 739 -8.72 -6.34 14.59
N ALA A 740 -9.70 -6.36 13.69
CA ALA A 740 -11.11 -6.10 14.02
C ALA A 740 -11.65 -7.14 15.00
N SER A 741 -11.28 -8.42 14.80
CA SER A 741 -11.65 -9.51 15.73
C SER A 741 -11.01 -9.31 17.10
N PHE A 742 -9.72 -8.92 17.14
CA PHE A 742 -9.06 -8.57 18.39
C PHE A 742 -9.78 -7.41 19.11
N ALA A 743 -10.04 -6.30 18.40
CA ALA A 743 -10.67 -5.13 18.99
C ALA A 743 -12.08 -5.43 19.53
N ALA A 744 -12.88 -6.20 18.79
CA ALA A 744 -14.20 -6.64 19.24
C ALA A 744 -14.14 -7.52 20.49
N ASP A 745 -13.10 -8.33 20.66
CA ASP A 745 -12.89 -9.16 21.86
C ASP A 745 -12.44 -8.34 23.08
N GLN A 746 -12.11 -7.05 22.94
CA GLN A 746 -11.80 -6.14 24.05
C GLN A 746 -13.03 -5.34 24.52
N ALA A 747 -14.19 -5.58 23.95
CA ALA A 747 -15.47 -4.88 24.18
C ALA A 747 -16.11 -5.14 25.54
#